data_c3ea159fc79eae994684f1fa1f4acb41
#
_entry.id   c3ea159fc79eae994684f1fa1f4acb41
#
_cell.length_a   1.000
_cell.length_b   1.000
_cell.length_c   1.000
_cell.angle_alpha   90.00
_cell.angle_beta   90.00
_cell.angle_gamma   90.00
#
_symmetry.space_group_name_H-M   'P 1'
#
loop_
_entity.id
_entity.type
_entity.pdbx_description
1 polymer ?
#
loop_
_entity_poly.entity_id
_entity_poly.type
_entity_poly.pdbx_seq_one_letter_code
_entity_poly.pdbx_strand_id
1 'polypeptide(L)'
;MFLLPLADAQSKTVAALSDDIVFKASPVQEEAEQYLSRYLMQYHFRRVAVNDSLSQEILARFLEQLDETKSYFLASQVEQFNKETGKSIDDQFLAGKADAGFRIYNTFLSQAKKKMRFMIDLLDTARFNFTARDTFDLKRKDALWPSNSAEQQERWMREAKYQLLTLKYSGEEEDDEPRKVLKKRYENRLSLLEKQTADDAFRAYNYALTTSFDPHTSYFSPRDYEDFQIDMSRSLEGIGAKLQSENEYTVVNEIIPGGPAFKSDLLKKGDRIVGVGQNAGGEIIDVVGWRITDVVRLIRGKKGSTVRLKILPVSQANKGPSRIIRIVRDEVTLEEQSAKKEVIDHNGKKIGVITVPAFYLDFEGQKNNRPDYKSTSRDVGKILTELKKEGVDGVILDLRNNGGGALEEAVKLTGLFIPEGPVVQVKNARDGVVVLRDEDADVVYDGPLAVLVNRYSASASEILAAAIQDYGRGVIIGGRTFGKGTVQSILKINRPFNFFYKNNDDLGQVKLTVAKFYRISGESTQHLGVTPDIIFPSFIDSKVVGEDTYTSSLRSDVISPVRNSEPTRLTVDSINALRKRYNERLKTDSLYARYVSDLNTLKSFRDKEVISLYEPDFKADTDRIQGFEAQWNKEDEPDLLLKESAGIVADIADLSKKSLIVGGEAAPWQTRRK
;
A
#
# COMPACT_ATOMS: atom_id res chain seq x y z
N MET A 1 25.03 -27.28 60.71
CA MET A 1 23.68 -26.96 61.23
C MET A 1 23.63 -25.45 61.48
N PHE A 2 23.23 -24.71 60.51
CA PHE A 2 22.73 -23.34 60.66
C PHE A 2 21.83 -23.05 59.44
N LEU A 3 20.54 -23.12 59.69
CA LEU A 3 19.46 -22.68 58.78
C LEU A 3 19.37 -21.14 58.89
N LEU A 4 19.45 -20.46 57.79
CA LEU A 4 19.02 -19.07 57.66
C LEU A 4 17.68 -19.04 56.91
N PRO A 5 16.70 -18.24 57.33
CA PRO A 5 15.36 -18.26 56.78
C PRO A 5 15.26 -17.52 55.45
N LEU A 6 14.48 -18.10 54.55
CA LEU A 6 13.97 -17.43 53.35
C LEU A 6 13.11 -16.22 53.76
N ALA A 7 13.54 -15.03 53.35
CA ALA A 7 12.74 -13.83 53.47
C ALA A 7 11.63 -13.85 52.42
N ASP A 8 10.39 -13.82 52.87
CA ASP A 8 9.17 -13.59 52.12
C ASP A 8 9.29 -12.28 51.32
N ALA A 9 9.44 -12.40 50.01
CA ALA A 9 9.20 -11.28 49.12
C ALA A 9 7.68 -11.11 48.98
N GLN A 10 7.11 -10.26 49.83
CA GLN A 10 5.74 -9.80 49.69
C GLN A 10 5.56 -9.19 48.30
N SER A 11 4.75 -9.87 47.49
CA SER A 11 4.19 -9.38 46.25
C SER A 11 3.49 -8.04 46.54
N LYS A 12 4.12 -6.94 46.20
CA LYS A 12 3.42 -5.67 46.05
C LYS A 12 2.44 -5.82 44.91
N THR A 13 1.19 -6.04 45.24
CA THR A 13 0.03 -5.90 44.38
C THR A 13 0.09 -4.47 43.80
N VAL A 14 0.50 -4.33 42.54
CA VAL A 14 0.37 -3.07 41.81
C VAL A 14 -1.12 -2.79 41.74
N ALA A 15 -1.55 -1.76 42.46
CA ALA A 15 -2.91 -1.27 42.43
C ALA A 15 -3.32 -1.06 40.96
N ALA A 16 -4.43 -1.65 40.57
CA ALA A 16 -5.05 -1.45 39.29
C ALA A 16 -5.33 0.05 39.09
N LEU A 17 -4.55 0.69 38.22
CA LEU A 17 -4.92 1.98 37.67
C LEU A 17 -6.02 1.69 36.63
N SER A 18 -7.26 1.71 37.09
CA SER A 18 -8.45 1.60 36.26
C SER A 18 -8.88 2.98 35.81
N ASP A 19 -8.33 3.46 34.72
CA ASP A 19 -8.95 4.48 33.90
C ASP A 19 -8.69 4.20 32.39
N ASP A 20 -8.76 2.94 32.01
CA ASP A 20 -8.82 2.59 30.59
C ASP A 20 -10.21 2.95 30.06
N ILE A 21 -10.27 3.96 29.21
CA ILE A 21 -11.48 4.34 28.49
C ILE A 21 -11.99 3.10 27.75
N VAL A 22 -13.20 2.67 28.07
CA VAL A 22 -13.87 1.57 27.37
C VAL A 22 -14.64 2.16 26.19
N PHE A 23 -14.19 1.91 24.99
CA PHE A 23 -14.87 2.36 23.77
C PHE A 23 -16.16 1.60 23.55
N LYS A 24 -17.15 2.32 23.02
CA LYS A 24 -18.45 1.79 22.57
C LYS A 24 -18.81 2.45 21.25
N ALA A 25 -19.63 1.77 20.45
CA ALA A 25 -20.16 2.35 19.23
C ALA A 25 -21.03 3.58 19.55
N SER A 26 -20.86 4.64 18.78
CA SER A 26 -21.76 5.79 18.79
C SER A 26 -23.03 5.47 18.00
N PRO A 27 -24.14 6.21 18.21
CA PRO A 27 -25.36 6.03 17.42
C PRO A 27 -25.14 6.19 15.91
N VAL A 28 -24.20 7.06 15.49
CA VAL A 28 -23.84 7.26 14.08
C VAL A 28 -23.12 6.04 13.54
N GLN A 29 -22.25 5.41 14.34
CA GLN A 29 -21.53 4.20 13.95
C GLN A 29 -22.47 2.99 13.87
N GLU A 30 -23.42 2.84 14.80
CA GLU A 30 -24.45 1.79 14.71
C GLU A 30 -25.33 1.96 13.46
N GLU A 31 -25.68 3.20 13.14
CA GLU A 31 -26.44 3.50 11.92
C GLU A 31 -25.61 3.20 10.67
N ALA A 32 -24.32 3.56 10.64
CA ALA A 32 -23.41 3.23 9.55
C ALA A 32 -23.29 1.72 9.35
N GLU A 33 -23.16 0.95 10.44
CA GLU A 33 -23.12 -0.53 10.44
C GLU A 33 -24.37 -1.14 9.83
N GLN A 34 -25.55 -0.61 10.19
CA GLN A 34 -26.83 -1.09 9.66
C GLN A 34 -26.94 -0.89 8.15
N TYR A 35 -26.46 0.25 7.62
CA TYR A 35 -26.45 0.46 6.18
C TYR A 35 -25.36 -0.34 5.49
N LEU A 36 -24.17 -0.45 6.09
CA LEU A 36 -23.08 -1.26 5.58
C LEU A 36 -23.53 -2.70 5.34
N SER A 37 -24.24 -3.31 6.34
CA SER A 37 -24.76 -4.66 6.19
C SER A 37 -25.71 -4.81 5.00
N ARG A 38 -26.62 -3.85 4.81
CA ARG A 38 -27.55 -3.85 3.67
C ARG A 38 -26.83 -3.71 2.34
N TYR A 39 -25.82 -2.81 2.24
CA TYR A 39 -25.06 -2.61 1.02
C TYR A 39 -24.25 -3.85 0.64
N LEU A 40 -23.58 -4.49 1.61
CA LEU A 40 -22.84 -5.73 1.38
C LEU A 40 -23.76 -6.86 0.91
N MET A 41 -24.90 -7.06 1.55
CA MET A 41 -25.85 -8.09 1.16
C MET A 41 -26.50 -7.81 -0.19
N GLN A 42 -26.74 -6.56 -0.56
CA GLN A 42 -27.47 -6.18 -1.77
C GLN A 42 -26.58 -6.05 -3.00
N TYR A 43 -25.37 -5.50 -2.87
CA TYR A 43 -24.55 -5.05 -4.00
C TYR A 43 -23.25 -5.83 -4.18
N HIS A 44 -22.77 -6.55 -3.15
CA HIS A 44 -21.53 -7.31 -3.26
C HIS A 44 -21.62 -8.41 -4.33
N PHE A 45 -20.55 -8.57 -5.12
CA PHE A 45 -20.51 -9.57 -6.20
C PHE A 45 -20.69 -11.01 -5.68
N ARG A 46 -19.96 -11.36 -4.62
CA ARG A 46 -20.08 -12.65 -3.94
C ARG A 46 -21.27 -12.60 -2.98
N ARG A 47 -22.22 -13.51 -3.16
CA ARG A 47 -23.33 -13.70 -2.21
C ARG A 47 -22.86 -14.58 -1.06
N VAL A 48 -22.46 -13.93 0.03
CA VAL A 48 -22.03 -14.62 1.24
C VAL A 48 -23.25 -14.92 2.10
N ALA A 49 -23.38 -16.16 2.59
CA ALA A 49 -24.38 -16.49 3.58
C ALA A 49 -23.97 -15.88 4.94
N VAL A 50 -24.82 -15.04 5.48
CA VAL A 50 -24.62 -14.43 6.82
C VAL A 50 -25.13 -15.42 7.85
N ASN A 51 -24.21 -16.11 8.52
CA ASN A 51 -24.46 -17.19 9.46
C ASN A 51 -23.28 -17.41 10.42
N ASP A 52 -23.38 -18.36 11.35
CA ASP A 52 -22.33 -18.75 12.32
C ASP A 52 -20.95 -18.95 11.67
N SER A 53 -20.88 -19.49 10.43
CA SER A 53 -19.62 -19.70 9.75
C SER A 53 -18.94 -18.37 9.39
N LEU A 54 -19.72 -17.40 8.93
CA LEU A 54 -19.21 -16.04 8.68
C LEU A 54 -18.77 -15.36 10.00
N SER A 55 -19.52 -15.56 11.08
CA SER A 55 -19.13 -15.06 12.41
C SER A 55 -17.76 -15.57 12.82
N GLN A 56 -17.50 -16.87 12.64
CA GLN A 56 -16.21 -17.47 12.97
C GLN A 56 -15.09 -16.93 12.08
N GLU A 57 -15.35 -16.74 10.77
CA GLU A 57 -14.38 -16.16 9.84
C GLU A 57 -14.02 -14.72 10.22
N ILE A 58 -15.03 -13.89 10.52
CA ILE A 58 -14.80 -12.49 10.96
C ILE A 58 -14.00 -12.47 12.25
N LEU A 59 -14.36 -13.28 13.24
CA LEU A 59 -13.65 -13.34 14.53
C LEU A 59 -12.18 -13.75 14.32
N ALA A 60 -11.94 -14.83 13.59
CA ALA A 60 -10.58 -15.31 13.34
C ALA A 60 -9.74 -14.25 12.63
N ARG A 61 -10.29 -13.59 11.62
CA ARG A 61 -9.63 -12.51 10.87
C ARG A 61 -9.37 -11.29 11.76
N PHE A 62 -10.31 -10.92 12.62
CA PHE A 62 -10.14 -9.79 13.53
C PHE A 62 -9.06 -10.05 14.57
N LEU A 63 -9.01 -11.26 15.14
CA LEU A 63 -7.95 -11.67 16.06
C LEU A 63 -6.58 -11.71 15.38
N GLU A 64 -6.50 -12.21 14.14
CA GLU A 64 -5.28 -12.21 13.35
C GLU A 64 -4.81 -10.78 13.04
N GLN A 65 -5.71 -9.90 12.63
CA GLN A 65 -5.42 -8.49 12.35
C GLN A 65 -4.87 -7.74 13.58
N LEU A 66 -5.44 -8.00 14.77
CA LEU A 66 -5.01 -7.34 16.00
C LEU A 66 -3.73 -7.94 16.58
N ASP A 67 -3.52 -9.25 16.40
CA ASP A 67 -2.43 -10.01 17.03
C ASP A 67 -1.88 -11.13 16.12
N GLU A 68 -1.40 -10.77 14.93
CA GLU A 68 -0.81 -11.71 13.98
C GLU A 68 0.35 -12.51 14.59
N THR A 69 1.17 -11.87 15.43
CA THR A 69 2.33 -12.49 16.06
C THR A 69 2.02 -13.25 17.35
N LYS A 70 0.73 -13.34 17.76
CA LYS A 70 0.28 -13.99 18.99
C LYS A 70 1.00 -13.45 20.24
N SER A 71 1.12 -12.13 20.32
CA SER A 71 1.93 -11.42 21.30
C SER A 71 1.12 -10.69 22.37
N TYR A 72 -0.15 -10.39 22.09
CA TYR A 72 -1.00 -9.58 22.98
C TYR A 72 -2.01 -10.41 23.76
N PHE A 73 -2.78 -11.27 23.08
CA PHE A 73 -3.79 -12.08 23.76
C PHE A 73 -3.22 -13.29 24.47
N LEU A 74 -3.94 -13.74 25.50
CA LEU A 74 -3.76 -15.06 26.11
C LEU A 74 -4.73 -16.07 25.48
N ALA A 75 -4.36 -17.35 25.44
CA ALA A 75 -5.21 -18.42 24.93
C ALA A 75 -6.60 -18.44 25.57
N SER A 76 -6.69 -18.20 26.89
CA SER A 76 -7.96 -18.13 27.61
C SER A 76 -8.87 -16.98 27.16
N GLN A 77 -8.30 -15.83 26.77
CA GLN A 77 -9.07 -14.70 26.25
C GLN A 77 -9.64 -15.02 24.86
N VAL A 78 -8.84 -15.66 24.00
CA VAL A 78 -9.26 -16.09 22.67
C VAL A 78 -10.37 -17.16 22.78
N GLU A 79 -10.24 -18.11 23.70
CA GLU A 79 -11.29 -19.11 23.97
C GLU A 79 -12.58 -18.44 24.42
N GLN A 80 -12.49 -17.45 25.31
CA GLN A 80 -13.64 -16.65 25.75
C GLN A 80 -14.31 -15.93 24.58
N PHE A 81 -13.55 -15.29 23.69
CA PHE A 81 -14.10 -14.64 22.50
C PHE A 81 -14.81 -15.64 21.58
N ASN A 82 -14.21 -16.80 21.34
CA ASN A 82 -14.85 -17.85 20.52
C ASN A 82 -16.18 -18.31 21.14
N LYS A 83 -16.24 -18.50 22.46
CA LYS A 83 -17.46 -18.92 23.17
C LYS A 83 -18.55 -17.86 23.13
N GLU A 84 -18.21 -16.59 23.34
CA GLU A 84 -19.17 -15.52 23.52
C GLU A 84 -19.60 -14.86 22.21
N THR A 85 -18.73 -14.83 21.19
CA THR A 85 -18.95 -14.09 19.94
C THR A 85 -18.82 -14.90 18.68
N GLY A 86 -18.21 -16.07 18.72
CA GLY A 86 -17.95 -16.88 17.55
C GLY A 86 -19.20 -17.31 16.73
N LYS A 87 -20.39 -17.12 17.30
CA LYS A 87 -21.68 -17.45 16.65
C LYS A 87 -22.71 -16.32 16.73
N SER A 88 -22.30 -15.10 17.01
CA SER A 88 -23.24 -13.98 17.20
C SER A 88 -22.84 -12.69 16.47
N ILE A 89 -21.70 -12.70 15.77
CA ILE A 89 -21.24 -11.55 14.99
C ILE A 89 -22.17 -11.31 13.81
N ASP A 90 -22.64 -12.36 13.15
CA ASP A 90 -23.59 -12.29 12.03
C ASP A 90 -24.93 -11.67 12.46
N ASP A 91 -25.48 -12.07 13.61
CA ASP A 91 -26.69 -11.49 14.17
C ASP A 91 -26.51 -10.02 14.53
N GLN A 92 -25.37 -9.67 15.17
CA GLN A 92 -25.03 -8.28 15.48
C GLN A 92 -24.90 -7.44 14.21
N PHE A 93 -24.21 -7.96 13.20
CA PHE A 93 -24.05 -7.31 11.91
C PHE A 93 -25.40 -7.01 11.23
N LEU A 94 -26.30 -8.00 11.21
CA LEU A 94 -27.66 -7.79 10.66
C LEU A 94 -28.47 -6.77 11.46
N ALA A 95 -28.24 -6.68 12.77
CA ALA A 95 -28.88 -5.72 13.67
C ALA A 95 -28.23 -4.32 13.65
N GLY A 96 -27.13 -4.12 12.93
CA GLY A 96 -26.37 -2.86 12.94
C GLY A 96 -25.59 -2.63 14.23
N LYS A 97 -25.11 -3.70 14.87
CA LYS A 97 -24.36 -3.65 16.13
C LYS A 97 -22.90 -4.08 15.92
N ALA A 98 -21.99 -3.43 16.64
CA ALA A 98 -20.56 -3.71 16.60
C ALA A 98 -19.99 -4.07 17.99
N ASP A 99 -20.84 -4.46 18.95
CA ASP A 99 -20.45 -4.67 20.35
C ASP A 99 -19.32 -5.70 20.51
N ALA A 100 -19.36 -6.78 19.74
CA ALA A 100 -18.31 -7.80 19.72
C ALA A 100 -16.95 -7.20 19.33
N GLY A 101 -16.94 -6.39 18.28
CA GLY A 101 -15.73 -5.70 17.79
C GLY A 101 -15.14 -4.78 18.86
N PHE A 102 -15.96 -3.95 19.46
CA PHE A 102 -15.51 -3.02 20.51
C PHE A 102 -14.97 -3.76 21.73
N ARG A 103 -15.61 -4.84 22.16
CA ARG A 103 -15.15 -5.63 23.31
C ARG A 103 -13.77 -6.25 23.05
N ILE A 104 -13.57 -6.88 21.92
CA ILE A 104 -12.30 -7.48 21.53
C ILE A 104 -11.22 -6.41 21.39
N TYR A 105 -11.54 -5.28 20.77
CA TYR A 105 -10.59 -4.16 20.61
C TYR A 105 -10.17 -3.54 21.95
N ASN A 106 -11.10 -3.35 22.87
CA ASN A 106 -10.79 -2.84 24.22
C ASN A 106 -9.83 -3.80 24.96
N THR A 107 -10.05 -5.11 24.85
CA THR A 107 -9.13 -6.11 25.43
C THR A 107 -7.76 -6.04 24.76
N PHE A 108 -7.71 -5.96 23.43
CA PHE A 108 -6.46 -5.77 22.69
C PHE A 108 -5.71 -4.53 23.17
N LEU A 109 -6.38 -3.39 23.27
CA LEU A 109 -5.78 -2.12 23.66
C LEU A 109 -5.18 -2.19 25.06
N SER A 110 -5.89 -2.80 26.01
CA SER A 110 -5.40 -3.02 27.37
C SER A 110 -4.16 -3.92 27.39
N GLN A 111 -4.16 -5.03 26.65
CA GLN A 111 -3.01 -5.94 26.56
C GLN A 111 -1.82 -5.29 25.83
N ALA A 112 -2.07 -4.52 24.78
CA ALA A 112 -1.02 -3.80 24.06
C ALA A 112 -0.35 -2.75 24.96
N LYS A 113 -1.11 -1.95 25.69
CA LYS A 113 -0.58 -0.99 26.70
C LYS A 113 0.22 -1.71 27.78
N LYS A 114 -0.28 -2.85 28.28
CA LYS A 114 0.43 -3.70 29.25
C LYS A 114 1.79 -4.14 28.72
N LYS A 115 1.85 -4.61 27.47
CA LYS A 115 3.11 -4.98 26.82
C LYS A 115 4.06 -3.78 26.73
N MET A 116 3.60 -2.63 26.27
CA MET A 116 4.47 -1.44 26.16
C MET A 116 5.07 -1.05 27.50
N ARG A 117 4.26 -0.98 28.56
CA ARG A 117 4.74 -0.67 29.92
C ARG A 117 5.74 -1.71 30.42
N PHE A 118 5.46 -3.00 30.22
CA PHE A 118 6.38 -4.07 30.57
C PHE A 118 7.73 -3.93 29.84
N MET A 119 7.71 -3.64 28.52
CA MET A 119 8.93 -3.50 27.72
C MET A 119 9.76 -2.28 28.13
N ILE A 120 9.10 -1.15 28.51
CA ILE A 120 9.78 0.05 29.03
C ILE A 120 10.48 -0.30 30.34
N ASP A 121 9.77 -0.93 31.28
CA ASP A 121 10.33 -1.34 32.58
C ASP A 121 11.46 -2.36 32.45
N LEU A 122 11.27 -3.35 31.56
CA LEU A 122 12.30 -4.35 31.22
C LEU A 122 13.59 -3.69 30.71
N LEU A 123 13.44 -2.70 29.83
CA LEU A 123 14.59 -1.97 29.27
C LEU A 123 15.30 -1.08 30.32
N ASP A 124 14.61 -0.64 31.37
CA ASP A 124 15.26 0.08 32.49
C ASP A 124 15.99 -0.83 33.44
N THR A 125 15.43 -2.01 33.74
CA THR A 125 15.84 -2.81 34.90
C THR A 125 16.63 -4.06 34.54
N ALA A 126 16.33 -4.72 33.42
CA ALA A 126 16.89 -6.05 33.11
C ALA A 126 18.34 -5.96 32.59
N ARG A 127 19.10 -7.02 32.89
CA ARG A 127 20.38 -7.32 32.25
C ARG A 127 20.16 -8.41 31.21
N PHE A 128 20.41 -8.09 29.96
CA PHE A 128 20.28 -9.04 28.86
C PHE A 128 21.56 -9.86 28.70
N ASN A 129 21.40 -11.18 28.59
CA ASN A 129 22.50 -12.10 28.32
C ASN A 129 22.41 -12.54 26.84
N PHE A 130 23.40 -12.14 26.04
CA PHE A 130 23.53 -12.48 24.64
C PHE A 130 24.51 -13.62 24.36
N THR A 131 25.08 -14.25 25.42
CA THR A 131 25.97 -15.39 25.30
C THR A 131 25.23 -16.74 25.43
N ALA A 132 23.94 -16.71 25.81
CA ALA A 132 23.08 -17.87 25.81
C ALA A 132 22.64 -18.24 24.40
N ARG A 133 22.52 -19.52 24.08
CA ARG A 133 22.03 -20.00 22.77
C ARG A 133 20.50 -20.01 22.72
N ASP A 134 19.92 -18.85 23.00
CA ASP A 134 18.47 -18.62 22.87
C ASP A 134 18.11 -18.40 21.40
N THR A 135 16.83 -18.57 21.08
CA THR A 135 16.30 -18.32 19.74
C THR A 135 15.03 -17.47 19.81
N PHE A 136 14.72 -16.82 18.69
CA PHE A 136 13.49 -16.06 18.50
C PHE A 136 12.78 -16.47 17.21
N ASP A 137 11.49 -16.77 17.30
CA ASP A 137 10.65 -17.14 16.17
C ASP A 137 10.20 -15.88 15.43
N LEU A 138 10.56 -15.75 14.16
CA LEU A 138 10.17 -14.64 13.30
C LEU A 138 8.76 -14.86 12.71
N LYS A 139 8.43 -16.08 12.32
CA LYS A 139 7.14 -16.45 11.74
C LYS A 139 6.21 -17.01 12.80
N ARG A 140 5.38 -16.17 13.37
CA ARG A 140 4.49 -16.52 14.49
C ARG A 140 3.00 -16.52 14.13
N LYS A 141 2.65 -16.33 12.88
CA LYS A 141 1.26 -16.32 12.42
C LYS A 141 0.50 -17.58 12.85
N ASP A 142 1.14 -18.74 12.71
CA ASP A 142 0.56 -20.05 13.03
C ASP A 142 0.91 -20.55 14.44
N ALA A 143 1.60 -19.72 15.27
CA ALA A 143 1.92 -20.08 16.64
C ALA A 143 0.67 -20.09 17.53
N LEU A 144 0.73 -20.82 18.64
CA LEU A 144 -0.29 -20.78 19.67
C LEU A 144 -0.17 -19.49 20.48
N TRP A 145 -1.31 -18.96 20.95
CA TRP A 145 -1.31 -17.90 21.96
C TRP A 145 -0.71 -18.37 23.25
N PRO A 146 -0.01 -17.49 24.02
CA PRO A 146 0.55 -17.87 25.32
C PRO A 146 -0.55 -18.35 26.27
N SER A 147 -0.27 -19.42 26.99
CA SER A 147 -1.22 -20.01 27.94
C SER A 147 -1.43 -19.16 29.20
N ASN A 148 -0.41 -18.39 29.56
CA ASN A 148 -0.42 -17.54 30.76
C ASN A 148 0.52 -16.34 30.62
N SER A 149 0.44 -15.42 31.61
CA SER A 149 1.25 -14.19 31.60
C SER A 149 2.76 -14.44 31.70
N ALA A 150 3.21 -15.52 32.36
CA ALA A 150 4.63 -15.81 32.48
C ALA A 150 5.22 -16.20 31.12
N GLU A 151 4.57 -17.10 30.37
CA GLU A 151 4.94 -17.45 29.00
C GLU A 151 4.90 -16.23 28.09
N GLN A 152 3.89 -15.38 28.22
CA GLN A 152 3.76 -14.13 27.46
C GLN A 152 4.94 -13.19 27.70
N GLN A 153 5.32 -12.97 28.96
CA GLN A 153 6.44 -12.11 29.35
C GLN A 153 7.80 -12.67 28.89
N GLU A 154 7.98 -14.00 28.93
CA GLU A 154 9.18 -14.65 28.40
C GLU A 154 9.33 -14.40 26.91
N ARG A 155 8.26 -14.49 26.16
CA ARG A 155 8.26 -14.15 24.71
C ARG A 155 8.63 -12.69 24.46
N TRP A 156 8.09 -11.76 25.25
CA TRP A 156 8.42 -10.33 25.16
C TRP A 156 9.90 -10.08 25.49
N MET A 157 10.46 -10.79 26.45
CA MET A 157 11.90 -10.69 26.77
C MET A 157 12.79 -11.16 25.60
N ARG A 158 12.42 -12.26 24.93
CA ARG A 158 13.13 -12.72 23.73
C ARG A 158 13.00 -11.71 22.56
N GLU A 159 11.83 -11.12 22.42
CA GLU A 159 11.59 -10.04 21.44
C GLU A 159 12.47 -8.82 21.73
N ALA A 160 12.59 -8.41 23.00
CA ALA A 160 13.51 -7.32 23.39
C ALA A 160 14.96 -7.64 23.05
N LYS A 161 15.44 -8.87 23.32
CA LYS A 161 16.78 -9.32 22.93
C LYS A 161 16.99 -9.21 21.42
N TYR A 162 16.04 -9.72 20.63
CA TYR A 162 16.08 -9.66 19.17
C TYR A 162 16.19 -8.21 18.68
N GLN A 163 15.33 -7.33 19.17
CA GLN A 163 15.32 -5.93 18.76
C GLN A 163 16.57 -5.17 19.18
N LEU A 164 17.15 -5.48 20.36
CA LEU A 164 18.41 -4.88 20.81
C LEU A 164 19.59 -5.33 19.91
N LEU A 165 19.64 -6.60 19.53
CA LEU A 165 20.67 -7.10 18.60
C LEU A 165 20.49 -6.47 17.21
N THR A 166 19.25 -6.34 16.74
CA THR A 166 18.94 -5.69 15.46
C THR A 166 19.45 -4.25 15.46
N LEU A 167 19.14 -3.46 16.50
CA LEU A 167 19.62 -2.08 16.62
C LEU A 167 21.15 -2.00 16.75
N LYS A 168 21.76 -2.91 17.51
CA LYS A 168 23.22 -2.92 17.70
C LYS A 168 23.97 -3.15 16.38
N TYR A 169 23.38 -3.89 15.45
CA TYR A 169 24.00 -4.28 14.18
C TYR A 169 23.29 -3.69 12.95
N SER A 170 22.41 -2.67 13.11
CA SER A 170 21.69 -2.03 11.98
C SER A 170 22.60 -1.27 11.02
N GLY A 171 23.80 -0.90 11.42
CA GLY A 171 24.71 -0.08 10.60
C GLY A 171 24.30 1.40 10.54
N GLU A 172 23.19 1.77 11.16
CA GLU A 172 22.82 3.17 11.33
C GLU A 172 23.72 3.79 12.40
N GLU A 173 24.39 4.89 12.08
CA GLU A 173 25.10 5.72 13.05
C GLU A 173 24.08 6.44 13.94
N GLU A 174 23.42 5.70 14.84
CA GLU A 174 22.67 6.34 15.93
C GLU A 174 23.67 6.69 17.03
N ASP A 175 23.78 7.97 17.36
CA ASP A 175 24.61 8.50 18.48
C ASP A 175 24.16 7.94 19.86
N ASP A 176 23.00 7.28 19.91
CA ASP A 176 22.39 6.77 21.13
C ASP A 176 22.56 5.26 21.30
N GLU A 177 22.70 4.83 22.56
CA GLU A 177 22.74 3.39 22.90
C GLU A 177 21.45 2.67 22.43
N PRO A 178 21.55 1.47 21.81
CA PRO A 178 20.40 0.69 21.31
C PRO A 178 19.24 0.54 22.32
N ARG A 179 19.59 0.46 23.60
CA ARG A 179 18.61 0.35 24.69
C ARG A 179 17.76 1.62 24.85
N LYS A 180 18.38 2.81 24.76
CA LYS A 180 17.67 4.08 24.84
C LYS A 180 16.74 4.29 23.63
N VAL A 181 17.26 3.95 22.45
CA VAL A 181 16.48 4.01 21.19
C VAL A 181 15.26 3.11 21.28
N LEU A 182 15.46 1.86 21.70
CA LEU A 182 14.35 0.89 21.82
C LEU A 182 13.32 1.33 22.86
N LYS A 183 13.78 1.82 24.02
CA LYS A 183 12.88 2.35 25.06
C LYS A 183 12.02 3.49 24.50
N LYS A 184 12.64 4.46 23.81
CA LYS A 184 11.93 5.58 23.18
C LYS A 184 10.90 5.10 22.14
N ARG A 185 11.23 4.07 21.37
CA ARG A 185 10.26 3.46 20.42
C ARG A 185 9.04 2.88 21.17
N TYR A 186 9.22 2.24 22.32
CA TYR A 186 8.12 1.73 23.14
C TYR A 186 7.30 2.82 23.82
N GLU A 187 7.94 3.87 24.33
CA GLU A 187 7.28 5.06 24.86
C GLU A 187 6.39 5.74 23.81
N ASN A 188 6.91 5.93 22.60
CA ASN A 188 6.16 6.48 21.49
C ASN A 188 4.96 5.59 21.10
N ARG A 189 5.14 4.25 21.07
CA ARG A 189 4.04 3.31 20.81
C ARG A 189 2.97 3.37 21.89
N LEU A 190 3.37 3.45 23.17
CA LEU A 190 2.43 3.62 24.28
C LEU A 190 1.60 4.90 24.12
N SER A 191 2.25 6.02 23.84
CA SER A 191 1.57 7.29 23.57
C SER A 191 0.58 7.20 22.40
N LEU A 192 0.88 6.47 21.33
CA LEU A 192 -0.05 6.25 20.23
C LEU A 192 -1.25 5.38 20.64
N LEU A 193 -1.02 4.35 21.47
CA LEU A 193 -2.10 3.51 22.00
C LEU A 193 -3.03 4.28 22.98
N GLU A 194 -2.48 5.23 23.72
CA GLU A 194 -3.26 6.08 24.62
C GLU A 194 -4.14 7.10 23.89
N LYS A 195 -3.79 7.43 22.65
CA LYS A 195 -4.55 8.33 21.75
C LYS A 195 -5.58 7.61 20.88
N GLN A 196 -5.78 6.30 21.03
CA GLN A 196 -6.81 5.57 20.27
C GLN A 196 -8.22 6.05 20.61
N THR A 197 -9.14 5.91 19.67
CA THR A 197 -10.51 6.40 19.76
C THR A 197 -11.52 5.30 19.44
N ALA A 198 -12.80 5.57 19.68
CA ALA A 198 -13.89 4.68 19.25
C ALA A 198 -13.92 4.49 17.72
N ASP A 199 -13.52 5.52 16.96
CA ASP A 199 -13.43 5.41 15.48
C ASP A 199 -12.35 4.42 15.04
N ASP A 200 -11.22 4.35 15.76
CA ASP A 200 -10.17 3.39 15.45
C ASP A 200 -10.65 1.95 15.71
N ALA A 201 -11.39 1.74 16.80
CA ALA A 201 -12.01 0.44 17.11
C ALA A 201 -13.04 0.04 16.03
N PHE A 202 -13.91 0.97 15.64
CA PHE A 202 -14.93 0.75 14.62
C PHE A 202 -14.32 0.43 13.26
N ARG A 203 -13.30 1.18 12.86
CA ARG A 203 -12.58 0.95 11.60
C ARG A 203 -11.87 -0.41 11.59
N ALA A 204 -11.18 -0.75 12.68
CA ALA A 204 -10.47 -2.03 12.80
C ALA A 204 -11.43 -3.22 12.70
N TYR A 205 -12.57 -3.15 13.37
CA TYR A 205 -13.60 -4.19 13.28
C TYR A 205 -14.22 -4.29 11.90
N ASN A 206 -14.61 -3.15 11.30
CA ASN A 206 -15.21 -3.14 9.97
C ASN A 206 -14.23 -3.57 8.86
N TYR A 207 -12.93 -3.37 9.05
CA TYR A 207 -11.94 -3.91 8.13
C TYR A 207 -11.96 -5.45 8.15
N ALA A 208 -11.95 -6.08 9.33
CA ALA A 208 -12.03 -7.54 9.44
C ALA A 208 -13.35 -8.09 8.88
N LEU A 209 -14.47 -7.42 9.16
CA LEU A 209 -15.79 -7.78 8.67
C LEU A 209 -15.86 -7.72 7.14
N THR A 210 -15.52 -6.58 6.57
CA THR A 210 -15.63 -6.36 5.12
C THR A 210 -14.67 -7.23 4.33
N THR A 211 -13.44 -7.42 4.82
CA THR A 211 -12.45 -8.29 4.18
C THR A 211 -12.78 -9.79 4.31
N SER A 212 -13.76 -10.17 5.11
CA SER A 212 -14.32 -11.53 5.12
C SER A 212 -15.22 -11.81 3.89
N PHE A 213 -15.76 -10.77 3.25
CA PHE A 213 -16.47 -10.92 1.97
C PHE A 213 -15.52 -11.06 0.80
N ASP A 214 -14.52 -10.19 0.70
CA ASP A 214 -13.36 -10.28 -0.20
C ASP A 214 -12.27 -9.29 0.26
N PRO A 215 -10.99 -9.48 -0.11
CA PRO A 215 -9.88 -8.67 0.43
C PRO A 215 -9.90 -7.19 0.01
N HIS A 216 -10.76 -6.80 -0.93
CA HIS A 216 -10.82 -5.45 -1.50
C HIS A 216 -12.06 -4.66 -1.09
N THR A 217 -12.98 -5.29 -0.38
CA THR A 217 -14.16 -4.63 0.18
C THR A 217 -13.80 -3.97 1.50
N SER A 218 -14.15 -2.69 1.67
CA SER A 218 -13.84 -1.92 2.87
C SER A 218 -14.86 -0.83 3.14
N TYR A 219 -15.05 -0.53 4.44
CA TYR A 219 -15.73 0.67 4.88
C TYR A 219 -14.74 1.83 4.91
N PHE A 220 -15.11 2.95 4.31
CA PHE A 220 -14.41 4.22 4.41
C PHE A 220 -15.18 5.15 5.34
N SER A 221 -14.57 5.53 6.46
CA SER A 221 -15.05 6.70 7.18
C SER A 221 -15.01 7.93 6.26
N PRO A 222 -15.74 9.02 6.56
CA PRO A 222 -15.65 10.25 5.78
C PRO A 222 -14.20 10.70 5.55
N ARG A 223 -13.34 10.51 6.55
CA ARG A 223 -11.92 10.83 6.50
C ARG A 223 -11.13 9.92 5.54
N ASP A 224 -11.32 8.60 5.64
CA ASP A 224 -10.60 7.65 4.78
C ASP A 224 -10.96 7.88 3.31
N TYR A 225 -12.18 8.36 3.05
CA TYR A 225 -12.61 8.72 1.70
C TYR A 225 -11.94 10.00 1.19
N GLU A 226 -11.74 11.01 2.04
CA GLU A 226 -10.97 12.21 1.66
C GLU A 226 -9.54 11.86 1.29
N ASP A 227 -8.88 11.02 2.08
CA ASP A 227 -7.52 10.55 1.79
C ASP A 227 -7.48 9.75 0.48
N PHE A 228 -8.47 8.88 0.24
CA PHE A 228 -8.61 8.17 -1.04
C PHE A 228 -8.77 9.13 -2.23
N GLN A 229 -9.59 10.18 -2.10
CA GLN A 229 -9.76 11.17 -3.17
C GLN A 229 -8.44 11.90 -3.49
N ILE A 230 -7.67 12.27 -2.47
CA ILE A 230 -6.35 12.90 -2.65
C ILE A 230 -5.40 11.97 -3.39
N ASP A 231 -5.37 10.70 -3.01
CA ASP A 231 -4.53 9.70 -3.67
C ASP A 231 -4.91 9.50 -5.14
N MET A 232 -6.20 9.53 -5.45
CA MET A 232 -6.69 9.36 -6.83
C MET A 232 -6.53 10.61 -7.69
N SER A 233 -6.74 11.80 -7.12
CA SER A 233 -6.63 13.06 -7.88
C SER A 233 -5.19 13.56 -8.01
N ARG A 234 -4.26 13.01 -7.23
CA ARG A 234 -2.89 13.55 -7.10
C ARG A 234 -2.87 15.05 -6.79
N SER A 235 -3.89 15.51 -6.10
CA SER A 235 -4.02 16.90 -5.64
C SER A 235 -4.71 16.96 -4.28
N LEU A 236 -4.41 18.00 -3.52
CA LEU A 236 -5.06 18.25 -2.24
C LEU A 236 -5.34 19.74 -2.07
N GLU A 237 -6.41 20.09 -1.40
CA GLU A 237 -6.69 21.46 -0.98
C GLU A 237 -6.07 21.72 0.40
N GLY A 238 -5.08 22.62 0.46
CA GLY A 238 -4.35 22.86 1.69
C GLY A 238 -3.23 23.88 1.55
N ILE A 239 -2.19 23.72 2.36
CA ILE A 239 -1.07 24.65 2.41
C ILE A 239 0.16 24.21 1.59
N GLY A 240 0.23 22.95 1.15
CA GLY A 240 1.40 22.44 0.42
C GLY A 240 2.63 22.23 1.32
N ALA A 241 2.46 21.50 2.42
CA ALA A 241 3.54 21.06 3.29
C ALA A 241 3.37 19.59 3.66
N LYS A 242 4.47 18.82 3.62
CA LYS A 242 4.54 17.47 4.20
C LYS A 242 4.91 17.63 5.68
N LEU A 243 4.14 17.00 6.55
CA LEU A 243 4.29 17.09 8.00
C LEU A 243 4.69 15.74 8.57
N GLN A 244 5.45 15.76 9.66
CA GLN A 244 5.82 14.56 10.42
C GLN A 244 5.59 14.78 11.92
N SER A 245 5.43 13.70 12.67
CA SER A 245 5.38 13.76 14.12
C SER A 245 6.79 13.60 14.70
N GLU A 246 7.19 14.54 15.57
CA GLU A 246 8.45 14.48 16.30
C GLU A 246 8.17 14.73 17.78
N ASN A 247 8.23 13.67 18.58
CA ASN A 247 7.79 13.66 19.95
C ASN A 247 6.31 14.12 20.07
N GLU A 248 6.07 15.24 20.76
CA GLU A 248 4.75 15.83 20.96
C GLU A 248 4.39 16.90 19.90
N TYR A 249 5.30 17.18 18.95
CA TYR A 249 5.13 18.25 17.96
C TYR A 249 4.81 17.72 16.58
N THR A 250 4.02 18.49 15.84
CA THR A 250 3.88 18.36 14.39
C THR A 250 4.92 19.25 13.74
N VAL A 251 5.84 18.67 12.99
CA VAL A 251 7.00 19.35 12.37
C VAL A 251 6.85 19.39 10.87
N VAL A 252 7.24 20.50 10.26
CA VAL A 252 7.28 20.64 8.80
C VAL A 252 8.49 19.88 8.26
N ASN A 253 8.25 18.77 7.58
CA ASN A 253 9.30 17.95 6.97
C ASN A 253 9.76 18.53 5.62
N GLU A 254 8.79 18.98 4.80
CA GLU A 254 9.05 19.50 3.47
C GLU A 254 7.99 20.51 3.05
N ILE A 255 8.39 21.50 2.25
CA ILE A 255 7.47 22.46 1.61
C ILE A 255 7.36 22.07 0.13
N ILE A 256 6.11 21.80 -0.33
CA ILE A 256 5.85 21.40 -1.72
C ILE A 256 6.04 22.61 -2.65
N PRO A 257 6.94 22.53 -3.66
CA PRO A 257 7.15 23.62 -4.60
C PRO A 257 5.84 24.06 -5.29
N GLY A 258 5.68 25.36 -5.45
CA GLY A 258 4.48 25.93 -6.07
C GLY A 258 3.23 25.98 -5.19
N GLY A 259 3.23 25.31 -4.03
CA GLY A 259 2.13 25.34 -3.07
C GLY A 259 2.00 26.65 -2.30
N PRO A 260 0.88 26.88 -1.56
CA PRO A 260 0.67 28.09 -0.79
C PRO A 260 1.75 28.43 0.25
N ALA A 261 2.25 27.41 0.98
CA ALA A 261 3.33 27.61 1.94
C ALA A 261 4.62 28.03 1.25
N PHE A 262 4.92 27.46 0.07
CA PHE A 262 6.06 27.86 -0.75
C PHE A 262 5.94 29.30 -1.22
N LYS A 263 4.79 29.69 -1.80
CA LYS A 263 4.52 31.03 -2.31
C LYS A 263 4.54 32.10 -1.22
N SER A 264 4.07 31.76 -0.02
CA SER A 264 4.03 32.72 1.11
C SER A 264 5.40 32.94 1.74
N ASP A 265 6.30 31.97 1.66
CA ASP A 265 7.62 31.94 2.30
C ASP A 265 7.60 32.08 3.83
N LEU A 266 6.41 31.95 4.45
CA LEU A 266 6.21 32.16 5.88
C LEU A 266 6.48 30.91 6.73
N LEU A 267 6.39 29.71 6.13
CA LEU A 267 6.61 28.42 6.77
C LEU A 267 7.87 27.77 6.20
N LYS A 268 8.70 27.20 7.06
CA LYS A 268 9.97 26.59 6.68
C LYS A 268 10.06 25.14 7.15
N LYS A 269 10.89 24.34 6.46
CA LYS A 269 11.26 23.00 6.92
C LYS A 269 11.87 23.10 8.32
N GLY A 270 11.42 22.22 9.23
CA GLY A 270 11.85 22.19 10.63
C GLY A 270 11.02 23.08 11.59
N ASP A 271 10.12 23.93 11.08
CA ASP A 271 9.20 24.67 11.95
C ASP A 271 8.24 23.71 12.66
N ARG A 272 7.98 23.96 13.96
CA ARG A 272 7.04 23.18 14.78
C ARG A 272 5.69 23.90 14.83
N ILE A 273 4.63 23.21 14.45
CA ILE A 273 3.26 23.71 14.52
C ILE A 273 2.70 23.37 15.91
N VAL A 274 2.40 24.41 16.69
CA VAL A 274 1.87 24.28 18.06
C VAL A 274 0.42 24.73 18.17
N GLY A 275 -0.15 25.35 17.15
CA GLY A 275 -1.55 25.75 17.15
C GLY A 275 -2.11 25.97 15.77
N VAL A 276 -3.39 25.71 15.58
CA VAL A 276 -4.11 25.88 14.31
C VAL A 276 -5.41 26.65 14.53
N GLY A 277 -5.62 27.70 13.79
CA GLY A 277 -6.86 28.51 13.79
C GLY A 277 -7.48 28.62 12.41
N GLN A 278 -8.81 28.60 12.36
CA GLN A 278 -9.57 28.74 11.10
C GLN A 278 -9.90 30.21 10.83
N ASN A 279 -9.91 30.57 9.56
CA ASN A 279 -10.27 31.93 9.09
C ASN A 279 -9.46 33.07 9.74
N ALA A 280 -9.85 34.30 9.53
CA ALA A 280 -9.11 35.49 10.02
C ALA A 280 -9.20 35.69 11.54
N GLY A 281 -10.27 35.25 12.19
CA GLY A 281 -10.60 35.58 13.58
C GLY A 281 -10.96 34.40 14.49
N GLY A 282 -10.91 33.14 14.03
CA GLY A 282 -11.26 31.97 14.84
C GLY A 282 -10.26 31.73 15.99
N GLU A 283 -10.64 30.96 16.99
CA GLU A 283 -9.75 30.51 18.05
C GLU A 283 -8.57 29.71 17.50
N ILE A 284 -7.40 29.84 18.11
CA ILE A 284 -6.23 28.98 17.81
C ILE A 284 -6.25 27.81 18.77
N ILE A 285 -6.55 26.66 18.23
CA ILE A 285 -6.55 25.39 18.98
C ILE A 285 -5.10 24.97 19.21
N ASP A 286 -4.71 24.69 20.44
CA ASP A 286 -3.43 24.09 20.76
C ASP A 286 -3.41 22.63 20.27
N VAL A 287 -2.37 22.27 19.50
CA VAL A 287 -2.27 20.94 18.87
C VAL A 287 -1.03 20.16 19.35
N VAL A 288 -0.33 20.65 20.37
CA VAL A 288 0.79 19.93 20.97
C VAL A 288 0.30 18.61 21.54
N GLY A 289 0.98 17.53 21.25
CA GLY A 289 0.58 16.19 21.68
C GLY A 289 -0.57 15.57 20.90
N TRP A 290 -1.17 16.25 19.92
CA TRP A 290 -2.21 15.67 19.07
C TRP A 290 -1.64 14.65 18.08
N ARG A 291 -2.51 13.76 17.58
CA ARG A 291 -2.15 12.90 16.44
C ARG A 291 -1.95 13.75 15.20
N ILE A 292 -0.88 13.51 14.47
CA ILE A 292 -0.57 14.25 13.24
C ILE A 292 -1.74 14.28 12.26
N THR A 293 -2.49 13.20 12.17
CA THR A 293 -3.67 13.08 11.32
C THR A 293 -4.77 14.08 11.68
N ASP A 294 -4.95 14.38 12.97
CA ASP A 294 -5.95 15.34 13.43
C ASP A 294 -5.48 16.78 13.21
N VAL A 295 -4.17 17.02 13.38
CA VAL A 295 -3.55 18.31 13.04
C VAL A 295 -3.63 18.60 11.55
N VAL A 296 -3.31 17.63 10.70
CA VAL A 296 -3.40 17.74 9.24
C VAL A 296 -4.81 18.09 8.80
N ARG A 297 -5.84 17.48 9.41
CA ARG A 297 -7.26 17.79 9.11
C ARG A 297 -7.62 19.25 9.43
N LEU A 298 -7.09 19.81 10.52
CA LEU A 298 -7.30 21.22 10.83
C LEU A 298 -6.56 22.15 9.84
N ILE A 299 -5.43 21.69 9.30
CA ILE A 299 -4.62 22.49 8.36
C ILE A 299 -5.19 22.43 6.95
N ARG A 300 -5.66 21.27 6.48
CA ARG A 300 -6.40 21.13 5.20
C ARG A 300 -7.70 21.92 5.21
N GLY A 301 -8.27 22.17 4.05
CA GLY A 301 -9.57 22.81 3.89
C GLY A 301 -9.70 23.51 2.55
N LYS A 302 -10.90 23.97 2.24
CA LYS A 302 -11.30 24.47 0.92
C LYS A 302 -10.37 25.55 0.38
N LYS A 303 -10.05 25.46 -0.91
CA LYS A 303 -9.35 26.47 -1.69
C LYS A 303 -9.93 27.87 -1.43
N GLY A 304 -9.05 28.85 -1.24
CA GLY A 304 -9.39 30.23 -0.92
C GLY A 304 -9.69 30.50 0.57
N SER A 305 -9.84 29.46 1.40
CA SER A 305 -10.00 29.65 2.84
C SER A 305 -8.64 29.91 3.52
N THR A 306 -8.65 30.61 4.66
CA THR A 306 -7.43 30.95 5.40
C THR A 306 -7.23 30.04 6.60
N VAL A 307 -6.01 29.48 6.76
CA VAL A 307 -5.56 28.87 8.00
C VAL A 307 -4.53 29.75 8.68
N ARG A 308 -4.58 29.81 10.00
CA ARG A 308 -3.57 30.46 10.84
C ARG A 308 -2.81 29.38 11.61
N LEU A 309 -1.51 29.40 11.48
CA LEU A 309 -0.62 28.48 12.17
C LEU A 309 0.18 29.23 13.23
N LYS A 310 0.10 28.77 14.47
CA LYS A 310 1.01 29.20 15.53
C LYS A 310 2.23 28.28 15.47
N ILE A 311 3.39 28.82 15.19
CA ILE A 311 4.60 28.04 14.95
C ILE A 311 5.73 28.45 15.90
N LEU A 312 6.59 27.49 16.23
CA LEU A 312 7.92 27.72 16.81
C LEU A 312 8.92 27.63 15.65
N PRO A 313 9.57 28.77 15.28
CA PRO A 313 10.46 28.77 14.12
C PRO A 313 11.75 27.98 14.36
N VAL A 314 12.16 27.20 13.35
CA VAL A 314 13.47 26.50 13.37
C VAL A 314 14.64 27.48 13.45
N SER A 315 14.51 28.66 12.85
CA SER A 315 15.53 29.75 12.93
C SER A 315 15.82 30.23 14.33
N GLN A 316 14.97 29.95 15.29
CA GLN A 316 15.12 30.24 16.72
C GLN A 316 15.35 28.94 17.53
N ALA A 317 15.86 27.88 16.90
CA ALA A 317 16.08 26.54 17.48
C ALA A 317 14.79 25.96 18.14
N ASN A 318 13.62 26.36 17.65
CA ASN A 318 12.30 26.00 18.21
C ASN A 318 12.12 26.32 19.71
N LYS A 319 12.89 27.24 20.25
CA LYS A 319 12.89 27.66 21.68
C LYS A 319 12.51 29.15 21.89
N GLY A 320 12.40 29.89 20.79
CA GLY A 320 12.00 31.31 20.81
C GLY A 320 10.47 31.50 20.96
N PRO A 321 9.98 32.75 20.95
CA PRO A 321 8.56 33.03 21.02
C PRO A 321 7.83 32.49 19.79
N SER A 322 6.66 31.93 20.03
CA SER A 322 5.79 31.47 18.92
C SER A 322 5.30 32.66 18.10
N ARG A 323 5.14 32.45 16.79
CA ARG A 323 4.52 33.44 15.89
C ARG A 323 3.31 32.85 15.18
N ILE A 324 2.35 33.70 14.83
CA ILE A 324 1.19 33.32 14.04
C ILE A 324 1.41 33.74 12.61
N ILE A 325 1.37 32.78 11.70
CA ILE A 325 1.39 33.01 10.26
C ILE A 325 0.01 32.71 9.66
N ARG A 326 -0.28 33.32 8.51
CA ARG A 326 -1.53 33.16 7.78
C ARG A 326 -1.21 32.62 6.40
N ILE A 327 -1.86 31.53 6.01
CA ILE A 327 -1.71 30.94 4.69
C ILE A 327 -3.11 30.77 4.09
N VAL A 328 -3.31 31.26 2.88
CA VAL A 328 -4.53 31.01 2.10
C VAL A 328 -4.36 29.66 1.42
N ARG A 329 -5.27 28.74 1.67
CA ARG A 329 -5.26 27.40 1.08
C ARG A 329 -5.52 27.49 -0.43
N ASP A 330 -4.86 26.62 -1.16
CA ASP A 330 -5.05 26.44 -2.60
C ASP A 330 -4.97 24.96 -2.96
N GLU A 331 -5.26 24.64 -4.18
CA GLU A 331 -5.03 23.33 -4.75
C GLU A 331 -3.53 23.11 -4.91
N VAL A 332 -3.02 22.01 -4.36
CA VAL A 332 -1.61 21.61 -4.38
C VAL A 332 -1.50 20.33 -5.18
N THR A 333 -0.83 20.37 -6.31
CA THR A 333 -0.61 19.21 -7.16
C THR A 333 0.59 18.41 -6.68
N LEU A 334 0.43 17.11 -6.56
CA LEU A 334 1.49 16.19 -6.16
C LEU A 334 2.22 15.65 -7.41
N GLU A 335 2.94 16.51 -8.12
CA GLU A 335 3.59 16.16 -9.41
C GLU A 335 4.62 15.05 -9.27
N GLU A 336 5.30 14.97 -8.14
CA GLU A 336 6.24 13.89 -7.85
C GLU A 336 5.60 12.48 -7.87
N GLN A 337 4.29 12.40 -7.68
CA GLN A 337 3.51 11.17 -7.71
C GLN A 337 2.80 10.94 -9.04
N SER A 338 3.02 11.78 -10.06
CA SER A 338 2.49 11.62 -11.41
C SER A 338 3.43 10.79 -12.29
N ALA A 339 3.01 10.46 -13.51
CA ALA A 339 3.85 9.76 -14.48
C ALA A 339 5.12 10.58 -14.80
N LYS A 340 6.27 9.88 -14.89
CA LYS A 340 7.58 10.49 -15.09
C LYS A 340 8.23 9.97 -16.36
N LYS A 341 9.05 10.81 -17.00
CA LYS A 341 9.81 10.52 -18.19
C LYS A 341 11.30 10.45 -17.85
N GLU A 342 11.97 9.46 -18.40
CA GLU A 342 13.43 9.37 -18.47
C GLU A 342 13.85 8.88 -19.86
N VAL A 343 15.04 9.24 -20.32
CA VAL A 343 15.63 8.69 -21.55
C VAL A 343 16.98 8.09 -21.20
N ILE A 344 17.14 6.81 -21.49
CA ILE A 344 18.40 6.08 -21.27
C ILE A 344 19.05 5.70 -22.59
N ASP A 345 20.37 5.79 -22.66
CA ASP A 345 21.14 5.26 -23.79
C ASP A 345 21.49 3.80 -23.55
N HIS A 346 21.18 2.96 -24.54
CA HIS A 346 21.60 1.57 -24.55
C HIS A 346 22.30 1.24 -25.86
N ASN A 347 23.63 1.21 -25.86
CA ASN A 347 24.46 0.91 -27.03
C ASN A 347 24.15 1.83 -28.22
N GLY A 348 24.01 3.13 -27.96
CA GLY A 348 23.75 4.15 -28.99
C GLY A 348 22.29 4.21 -29.45
N LYS A 349 21.36 3.51 -28.78
CA LYS A 349 19.91 3.64 -28.95
C LYS A 349 19.30 4.40 -27.79
N LYS A 350 18.44 5.35 -28.11
CA LYS A 350 17.68 6.12 -27.12
C LYS A 350 16.40 5.37 -26.74
N ILE A 351 16.28 4.96 -25.49
CA ILE A 351 15.09 4.27 -24.98
C ILE A 351 14.36 5.20 -24.01
N GLY A 352 13.12 5.55 -24.35
CA GLY A 352 12.25 6.30 -23.46
C GLY A 352 11.69 5.40 -22.36
N VAL A 353 11.77 5.84 -21.12
CA VAL A 353 11.16 5.16 -19.96
C VAL A 353 10.04 6.03 -19.42
N ILE A 354 8.87 5.45 -19.25
CA ILE A 354 7.71 6.11 -18.66
C ILE A 354 7.34 5.35 -17.38
N THR A 355 7.65 5.90 -16.22
CA THR A 355 7.27 5.33 -14.94
C THR A 355 5.86 5.79 -14.58
N VAL A 356 4.94 4.86 -14.42
CA VAL A 356 3.54 5.13 -14.05
C VAL A 356 3.29 4.58 -12.65
N PRO A 357 3.22 5.42 -11.61
CA PRO A 357 3.11 4.97 -10.22
C PRO A 357 1.71 4.44 -9.86
N ALA A 358 0.66 4.91 -10.53
CA ALA A 358 -0.73 4.48 -10.38
C ALA A 358 -1.54 4.90 -11.59
N PHE A 359 -2.76 4.33 -11.75
CA PHE A 359 -3.76 4.80 -12.71
C PHE A 359 -4.66 5.85 -12.03
N TYR A 360 -4.10 7.05 -11.84
CA TYR A 360 -4.76 8.17 -11.18
C TYR A 360 -5.73 8.90 -12.10
N LEU A 361 -6.83 9.40 -11.50
CA LEU A 361 -7.85 10.19 -12.17
C LEU A 361 -8.50 11.14 -11.17
N ASP A 362 -8.54 12.44 -11.51
CA ASP A 362 -9.35 13.42 -10.81
C ASP A 362 -10.80 13.32 -11.28
N PHE A 363 -11.58 12.48 -10.60
CA PHE A 363 -12.98 12.22 -10.93
C PHE A 363 -13.86 13.47 -10.88
N GLU A 364 -13.59 14.39 -9.94
CA GLU A 364 -14.35 15.62 -9.82
C GLU A 364 -14.00 16.62 -10.94
N GLY A 365 -12.71 16.76 -11.24
CA GLY A 365 -12.24 17.58 -12.34
C GLY A 365 -12.78 17.08 -13.67
N GLN A 366 -12.79 15.77 -13.91
CA GLN A 366 -13.37 15.16 -15.10
C GLN A 366 -14.89 15.43 -15.18
N LYS A 367 -15.63 15.16 -14.09
CA LYS A 367 -17.09 15.38 -14.02
C LYS A 367 -17.48 16.84 -14.27
N ASN A 368 -16.65 17.78 -13.79
CA ASN A 368 -16.87 19.20 -13.94
C ASN A 368 -16.24 19.77 -15.23
N ASN A 369 -15.74 18.92 -16.12
CA ASN A 369 -15.07 19.27 -17.38
C ASN A 369 -13.94 20.29 -17.20
N ARG A 370 -13.18 20.20 -16.11
CA ARG A 370 -11.97 21.03 -15.94
C ARG A 370 -10.96 20.70 -17.04
N PRO A 371 -10.39 21.70 -17.75
CA PRO A 371 -9.51 21.43 -18.91
C PRO A 371 -8.20 20.76 -18.53
N ASP A 372 -7.77 20.88 -17.28
CA ASP A 372 -6.47 20.49 -16.74
C ASP A 372 -6.55 19.42 -15.65
N TYR A 373 -7.68 18.68 -15.55
CA TYR A 373 -7.80 17.62 -14.56
C TYR A 373 -6.72 16.54 -14.75
N LYS A 374 -6.19 16.04 -13.63
CA LYS A 374 -5.16 14.99 -13.62
C LYS A 374 -5.70 13.66 -14.09
N SER A 375 -4.99 13.05 -15.04
CA SER A 375 -5.32 11.76 -15.66
C SER A 375 -4.04 11.09 -16.13
N THR A 376 -3.86 9.83 -15.82
CA THR A 376 -2.68 9.04 -16.21
C THR A 376 -2.54 8.98 -17.74
N SER A 377 -3.63 8.68 -18.44
CA SER A 377 -3.61 8.55 -19.92
C SER A 377 -3.24 9.86 -20.60
N ARG A 378 -3.73 11.00 -20.09
CA ARG A 378 -3.37 12.32 -20.62
C ARG A 378 -1.91 12.68 -20.39
N ASP A 379 -1.38 12.40 -19.19
CA ASP A 379 0.01 12.71 -18.85
C ASP A 379 0.97 11.80 -19.64
N VAL A 380 0.68 10.49 -19.74
CA VAL A 380 1.47 9.57 -20.58
C VAL A 380 1.38 9.93 -22.07
N GLY A 381 0.21 10.35 -22.56
CA GLY A 381 0.05 10.81 -23.95
C GLY A 381 0.95 12.01 -24.28
N LYS A 382 1.07 12.98 -23.37
CA LYS A 382 2.00 14.11 -23.49
C LYS A 382 3.45 13.63 -23.51
N ILE A 383 3.83 12.76 -22.57
CA ILE A 383 5.19 12.20 -22.47
C ILE A 383 5.54 11.43 -23.76
N LEU A 384 4.65 10.60 -24.29
CA LEU A 384 4.85 9.88 -25.55
C LEU A 384 5.08 10.82 -26.72
N THR A 385 4.32 11.92 -26.78
CA THR A 385 4.48 12.95 -27.82
C THR A 385 5.85 13.63 -27.74
N GLU A 386 6.35 13.89 -26.53
CA GLU A 386 7.70 14.42 -26.30
C GLU A 386 8.78 13.42 -26.73
N LEU A 387 8.69 12.16 -26.28
CA LEU A 387 9.64 11.11 -26.62
C LEU A 387 9.72 10.88 -28.14
N LYS A 388 8.59 10.96 -28.86
CA LYS A 388 8.58 10.90 -30.35
C LYS A 388 9.36 12.06 -30.96
N LYS A 389 9.25 13.29 -30.42
CA LYS A 389 10.03 14.45 -30.89
C LYS A 389 11.52 14.30 -30.59
N GLU A 390 11.88 13.67 -29.50
CA GLU A 390 13.26 13.36 -29.10
C GLU A 390 13.88 12.23 -29.94
N GLY A 391 13.07 11.53 -30.75
CA GLY A 391 13.50 10.49 -31.65
C GLY A 391 13.97 9.21 -30.96
N VAL A 392 13.24 8.75 -29.92
CA VAL A 392 13.57 7.51 -29.24
C VAL A 392 13.37 6.28 -30.14
N ASP A 393 14.25 5.29 -30.01
CA ASP A 393 14.21 4.03 -30.78
C ASP A 393 13.15 3.05 -30.19
N GLY A 394 12.70 3.26 -28.96
CA GLY A 394 11.68 2.44 -28.32
C GLY A 394 11.27 2.99 -26.97
N VAL A 395 10.21 2.40 -26.37
CA VAL A 395 9.62 2.84 -25.09
C VAL A 395 9.48 1.66 -24.13
N ILE A 396 9.82 1.90 -22.88
CA ILE A 396 9.49 1.05 -21.73
C ILE A 396 8.38 1.76 -20.93
N LEU A 397 7.26 1.08 -20.71
CA LEU A 397 6.25 1.49 -19.76
C LEU A 397 6.48 0.74 -18.44
N ASP A 398 7.01 1.43 -17.44
CA ASP A 398 7.33 0.83 -16.14
C ASP A 398 6.12 0.91 -15.19
N LEU A 399 5.51 -0.26 -14.94
CA LEU A 399 4.39 -0.47 -14.04
C LEU A 399 4.80 -1.22 -12.77
N ARG A 400 6.09 -1.34 -12.47
CA ARG A 400 6.53 -1.96 -11.22
C ARG A 400 5.95 -1.18 -10.03
N ASN A 401 5.50 -1.91 -9.01
CA ASN A 401 4.88 -1.37 -7.80
C ASN A 401 3.58 -0.57 -8.02
N ASN A 402 2.99 -0.64 -9.20
CA ASN A 402 1.73 0.02 -9.53
C ASN A 402 0.54 -0.87 -9.15
N GLY A 403 -0.11 -0.57 -8.04
CA GLY A 403 -1.28 -1.32 -7.52
C GLY A 403 -2.57 -1.16 -8.33
N GLY A 404 -2.55 -0.42 -9.45
CA GLY A 404 -3.72 -0.14 -10.27
C GLY A 404 -4.29 1.26 -10.08
N GLY A 405 -5.60 1.40 -10.13
CA GLY A 405 -6.33 2.66 -10.02
C GLY A 405 -7.62 2.66 -10.83
N ALA A 406 -7.90 3.74 -11.55
CA ALA A 406 -9.12 3.89 -12.33
C ALA A 406 -9.15 2.95 -13.55
N LEU A 407 -10.20 2.15 -13.67
CA LEU A 407 -10.42 1.23 -14.79
C LEU A 407 -10.46 1.96 -16.14
N GLU A 408 -11.12 3.11 -16.17
CA GLU A 408 -11.21 3.98 -17.36
C GLU A 408 -9.84 4.41 -17.86
N GLU A 409 -8.91 4.71 -16.94
CA GLU A 409 -7.54 5.10 -17.29
C GLU A 409 -6.76 3.93 -17.91
N ALA A 410 -6.99 2.68 -17.47
CA ALA A 410 -6.37 1.52 -18.08
C ALA A 410 -6.83 1.33 -19.54
N VAL A 411 -8.11 1.56 -19.84
CA VAL A 411 -8.66 1.50 -21.20
C VAL A 411 -8.05 2.60 -22.07
N LYS A 412 -8.11 3.85 -21.61
CA LYS A 412 -7.59 5.02 -22.35
C LYS A 412 -6.07 4.95 -22.56
N LEU A 413 -5.34 4.52 -21.53
CA LEU A 413 -3.89 4.37 -21.65
C LEU A 413 -3.51 3.26 -22.64
N THR A 414 -4.26 2.16 -22.69
CA THR A 414 -4.06 1.11 -23.69
C THR A 414 -4.30 1.65 -25.09
N GLY A 415 -5.32 2.48 -25.30
CA GLY A 415 -5.64 3.13 -26.58
C GLY A 415 -4.52 4.00 -27.14
N LEU A 416 -3.60 4.52 -26.30
CA LEU A 416 -2.43 5.24 -26.81
C LEU A 416 -1.50 4.36 -27.67
N PHE A 417 -1.62 3.04 -27.57
CA PHE A 417 -0.73 2.05 -28.22
C PHE A 417 -1.43 1.16 -29.25
N ILE A 418 -2.74 1.04 -29.19
CA ILE A 418 -3.55 0.22 -30.13
C ILE A 418 -4.54 1.11 -30.87
N PRO A 419 -4.99 0.71 -32.08
CA PRO A 419 -6.17 1.31 -32.68
C PRO A 419 -7.43 0.89 -31.92
N GLU A 420 -8.59 1.36 -32.36
CA GLU A 420 -9.87 0.98 -31.76
C GLU A 420 -10.01 -0.53 -31.52
N GLY A 421 -10.59 -0.93 -30.40
CA GLY A 421 -10.81 -2.33 -30.13
C GLY A 421 -11.07 -2.68 -28.66
N PRO A 422 -11.40 -3.97 -28.37
CA PRO A 422 -11.69 -4.42 -27.02
C PRO A 422 -10.41 -4.40 -26.15
N VAL A 423 -10.51 -3.88 -24.92
CA VAL A 423 -9.40 -3.85 -23.97
C VAL A 423 -9.63 -4.83 -22.83
N VAL A 424 -10.83 -4.87 -22.29
CA VAL A 424 -11.15 -5.69 -21.11
C VAL A 424 -12.64 -6.05 -21.12
N GLN A 425 -12.98 -7.20 -20.60
CA GLN A 425 -14.35 -7.64 -20.37
C GLN A 425 -14.67 -7.51 -18.88
N VAL A 426 -15.82 -6.94 -18.54
CA VAL A 426 -16.30 -6.76 -17.16
C VAL A 426 -17.61 -7.50 -16.98
N LYS A 427 -17.63 -8.47 -16.04
CA LYS A 427 -18.81 -9.27 -15.70
C LYS A 427 -19.38 -8.84 -14.37
N ASN A 428 -20.56 -8.24 -14.41
CA ASN A 428 -21.34 -7.89 -13.22
C ASN A 428 -22.11 -9.11 -12.68
N ALA A 429 -22.48 -9.04 -11.39
CA ALA A 429 -23.23 -10.12 -10.77
C ALA A 429 -24.63 -10.33 -11.37
N ARG A 430 -25.24 -9.29 -12.01
CA ARG A 430 -26.61 -9.28 -12.50
C ARG A 430 -26.75 -9.03 -14.00
N ASP A 431 -25.91 -8.16 -14.57
CA ASP A 431 -26.16 -7.51 -15.86
C ASP A 431 -25.36 -8.12 -17.03
N GLY A 432 -24.72 -9.29 -16.79
CA GLY A 432 -23.95 -9.98 -17.83
C GLY A 432 -22.54 -9.41 -18.03
N VAL A 433 -22.00 -9.53 -19.25
CA VAL A 433 -20.64 -9.10 -19.61
C VAL A 433 -20.70 -7.84 -20.46
N VAL A 434 -19.96 -6.82 -20.05
CA VAL A 434 -19.73 -5.58 -20.80
C VAL A 434 -18.30 -5.59 -21.29
N VAL A 435 -18.09 -5.27 -22.57
CA VAL A 435 -16.76 -5.15 -23.18
C VAL A 435 -16.39 -3.67 -23.21
N LEU A 436 -15.35 -3.30 -22.46
CA LEU A 436 -14.80 -1.95 -22.54
C LEU A 436 -13.77 -1.92 -23.66
N ARG A 437 -13.87 -0.89 -24.47
CA ARG A 437 -13.11 -0.73 -25.73
C ARG A 437 -12.41 0.63 -25.76
N ASP A 438 -11.34 0.68 -26.49
CA ASP A 438 -10.87 1.92 -27.08
C ASP A 438 -11.75 2.24 -28.30
N GLU A 439 -12.30 3.43 -28.34
CA GLU A 439 -13.20 3.91 -29.42
C GLU A 439 -12.45 4.85 -30.38
N ASP A 440 -11.19 5.16 -30.08
CA ASP A 440 -10.34 6.08 -30.86
C ASP A 440 -9.37 5.30 -31.75
N ALA A 441 -9.41 5.54 -33.04
CA ALA A 441 -8.49 4.91 -33.98
C ALA A 441 -7.07 5.52 -33.97
N ASP A 442 -6.85 6.62 -33.26
CA ASP A 442 -5.58 7.34 -33.25
C ASP A 442 -4.57 6.69 -32.31
N VAL A 443 -3.48 6.16 -32.85
CA VAL A 443 -2.38 5.59 -32.07
C VAL A 443 -1.32 6.65 -31.81
N VAL A 444 -1.11 7.01 -30.55
CA VAL A 444 -0.11 8.00 -30.15
C VAL A 444 1.31 7.46 -30.35
N TYR A 445 1.54 6.19 -30.00
CA TYR A 445 2.85 5.56 -30.15
C TYR A 445 2.72 4.15 -30.75
N ASP A 446 3.35 3.95 -31.88
CA ASP A 446 3.34 2.71 -32.67
C ASP A 446 4.71 2.00 -32.76
N GLY A 447 5.76 2.55 -32.14
CA GLY A 447 7.13 2.00 -32.13
C GLY A 447 7.33 0.80 -31.19
N PRO A 448 8.58 0.31 -31.05
CA PRO A 448 8.95 -0.77 -30.14
C PRO A 448 8.52 -0.47 -28.69
N LEU A 449 7.84 -1.44 -28.07
CA LEU A 449 7.24 -1.28 -26.74
C LEU A 449 7.54 -2.49 -25.86
N ALA A 450 7.98 -2.24 -24.64
CA ALA A 450 7.96 -3.20 -23.55
C ALA A 450 7.18 -2.65 -22.35
N VAL A 451 6.48 -3.53 -21.64
CA VAL A 451 5.80 -3.20 -20.36
C VAL A 451 6.52 -3.97 -19.25
N LEU A 452 7.14 -3.23 -18.34
CA LEU A 452 7.88 -3.78 -17.20
C LEU A 452 6.96 -3.90 -15.99
N VAL A 453 6.81 -5.11 -15.48
CA VAL A 453 5.89 -5.43 -14.37
C VAL A 453 6.58 -6.21 -13.26
N ASN A 454 6.01 -6.18 -12.06
CA ASN A 454 6.43 -7.03 -10.95
C ASN A 454 5.23 -7.56 -10.16
N ARG A 455 5.48 -8.28 -9.06
CA ARG A 455 4.43 -8.89 -8.23
C ARG A 455 3.49 -7.88 -7.57
N TYR A 456 3.85 -6.61 -7.50
CA TYR A 456 2.99 -5.52 -7.00
C TYR A 456 2.19 -4.82 -8.12
N SER A 457 2.44 -5.14 -9.39
CA SER A 457 1.62 -4.65 -10.50
C SER A 457 0.25 -5.34 -10.46
N ALA A 458 -0.82 -4.58 -10.17
CA ALA A 458 -2.13 -5.15 -9.90
C ALA A 458 -3.27 -4.43 -10.65
N SER A 459 -4.41 -5.12 -10.84
CA SER A 459 -5.68 -4.51 -11.28
C SER A 459 -5.56 -3.79 -12.63
N ALA A 460 -5.67 -2.45 -12.70
CA ALA A 460 -5.54 -1.64 -13.92
C ALA A 460 -4.21 -1.88 -14.66
N SER A 461 -3.11 -2.11 -13.91
CA SER A 461 -1.82 -2.50 -14.49
C SER A 461 -1.91 -3.84 -15.21
N GLU A 462 -2.67 -4.78 -14.65
CA GLU A 462 -2.87 -6.11 -15.24
C GLU A 462 -3.78 -6.05 -16.47
N ILE A 463 -4.76 -5.15 -16.47
CA ILE A 463 -5.63 -4.91 -17.63
C ILE A 463 -4.79 -4.42 -18.82
N LEU A 464 -3.97 -3.39 -18.61
CA LEU A 464 -3.12 -2.85 -19.66
C LEU A 464 -2.08 -3.87 -20.12
N ALA A 465 -1.36 -4.52 -19.19
CA ALA A 465 -0.35 -5.51 -19.55
C ALA A 465 -0.96 -6.69 -20.33
N ALA A 466 -2.13 -7.19 -19.88
CA ALA A 466 -2.86 -8.25 -20.56
C ALA A 466 -3.30 -7.83 -21.98
N ALA A 467 -3.88 -6.63 -22.13
CA ALA A 467 -4.30 -6.14 -23.44
C ALA A 467 -3.12 -6.00 -24.40
N ILE A 468 -2.01 -5.36 -23.98
CA ILE A 468 -0.79 -5.24 -24.78
C ILE A 468 -0.26 -6.61 -25.20
N GLN A 469 -0.30 -7.61 -24.31
CA GLN A 469 0.10 -8.99 -24.60
C GLN A 469 -0.87 -9.68 -25.57
N ASP A 470 -2.16 -9.60 -25.34
CA ASP A 470 -3.19 -10.22 -26.19
C ASP A 470 -3.21 -9.67 -27.61
N TYR A 471 -2.91 -8.40 -27.78
CA TYR A 471 -2.70 -7.77 -29.10
C TYR A 471 -1.33 -8.11 -29.74
N GLY A 472 -0.40 -8.70 -28.96
CA GLY A 472 0.99 -8.82 -29.41
C GLY A 472 1.60 -7.46 -29.76
N ARG A 473 1.13 -6.38 -29.09
CA ARG A 473 1.54 -5.00 -29.38
C ARG A 473 2.91 -4.69 -28.80
N GLY A 474 3.25 -5.29 -27.69
CA GLY A 474 4.52 -5.12 -26.97
C GLY A 474 4.89 -6.37 -26.19
N VAL A 475 6.09 -6.39 -25.63
CA VAL A 475 6.59 -7.49 -24.81
C VAL A 475 6.36 -7.18 -23.32
N ILE A 476 5.77 -8.12 -22.60
CA ILE A 476 5.64 -8.02 -21.14
C ILE A 476 6.88 -8.64 -20.50
N ILE A 477 7.58 -7.87 -19.67
CA ILE A 477 8.84 -8.27 -19.05
C ILE A 477 8.80 -8.08 -17.53
N GLY A 478 9.54 -8.87 -16.79
CA GLY A 478 9.67 -8.76 -15.34
C GLY A 478 9.14 -9.95 -14.57
N GLY A 479 8.41 -9.72 -13.48
CA GLY A 479 7.81 -10.76 -12.65
C GLY A 479 6.33 -10.94 -12.92
N ARG A 480 5.76 -12.16 -12.63
CA ARG A 480 4.30 -12.37 -12.65
C ARG A 480 3.60 -11.30 -11.82
N THR A 481 2.52 -10.73 -12.32
CA THR A 481 1.77 -9.68 -11.63
C THR A 481 0.97 -10.21 -10.43
N PHE A 482 0.28 -9.34 -9.73
CA PHE A 482 -0.39 -9.62 -8.44
C PHE A 482 -1.50 -10.66 -8.53
N GLY A 483 -2.31 -10.60 -9.58
CA GLY A 483 -3.44 -11.53 -9.78
C GLY A 483 -4.79 -11.01 -9.33
N LYS A 484 -5.02 -9.70 -9.32
CA LYS A 484 -6.31 -9.11 -8.96
C LYS A 484 -7.19 -8.95 -10.20
N GLY A 485 -8.31 -9.67 -10.23
CA GLY A 485 -9.29 -9.66 -11.33
C GLY A 485 -10.67 -9.11 -10.92
N THR A 486 -10.74 -8.25 -9.91
CA THR A 486 -11.98 -7.71 -9.36
C THR A 486 -12.11 -6.21 -9.55
N VAL A 487 -13.36 -5.73 -9.71
CA VAL A 487 -13.71 -4.32 -9.86
C VAL A 487 -14.49 -3.86 -8.63
N GLN A 488 -14.05 -2.76 -8.02
CA GLN A 488 -14.73 -2.14 -6.90
C GLN A 488 -15.46 -0.88 -7.33
N SER A 489 -16.62 -0.65 -6.71
CA SER A 489 -17.34 0.63 -6.74
C SER A 489 -17.37 1.22 -5.33
N ILE A 490 -17.31 2.53 -5.26
CA ILE A 490 -17.47 3.26 -4.01
C ILE A 490 -18.88 3.85 -3.98
N LEU A 491 -19.65 3.42 -2.99
CA LEU A 491 -21.03 3.86 -2.80
C LEU A 491 -21.14 4.66 -1.51
N LYS A 492 -21.69 5.88 -1.61
CA LYS A 492 -22.00 6.69 -0.44
C LYS A 492 -23.09 6.02 0.38
N ILE A 493 -22.88 5.88 1.67
CA ILE A 493 -23.90 5.37 2.59
C ILE A 493 -24.91 6.49 2.82
N ASN A 494 -26.08 6.35 2.21
CA ASN A 494 -27.14 7.34 2.26
C ASN A 494 -28.30 6.87 3.12
N ARG A 495 -28.81 7.76 3.96
CA ARG A 495 -30.10 7.58 4.60
C ARG A 495 -31.22 7.66 3.56
N PRO A 496 -32.32 6.86 3.69
CA PRO A 496 -33.52 7.09 2.91
C PRO A 496 -34.00 8.55 3.13
N PHE A 497 -34.47 9.19 2.06
CA PHE A 497 -34.98 10.55 2.17
C PHE A 497 -36.14 10.60 3.14
N ASN A 498 -35.92 11.16 4.33
CA ASN A 498 -36.94 11.31 5.35
C ASN A 498 -36.91 12.76 5.87
N PHE A 499 -37.98 13.48 5.67
CA PHE A 499 -38.14 14.87 6.08
C PHE A 499 -37.96 15.12 7.60
N PHE A 500 -38.03 14.08 8.41
CA PHE A 500 -37.98 14.17 9.86
C PHE A 500 -36.55 13.98 10.44
N TYR A 501 -35.57 13.57 9.64
CA TYR A 501 -34.17 13.45 10.09
C TYR A 501 -33.41 14.75 9.91
N LYS A 502 -33.17 15.48 11.01
CA LYS A 502 -32.36 16.70 11.04
C LYS A 502 -30.85 16.45 11.10
N ASN A 503 -30.40 15.21 11.23
CA ASN A 503 -28.97 14.88 11.37
C ASN A 503 -28.33 14.72 9.98
N ASN A 504 -27.39 15.63 9.67
CA ASN A 504 -26.59 15.61 8.45
C ASN A 504 -25.25 14.88 8.61
N ASP A 505 -25.11 14.01 9.63
CA ASP A 505 -23.87 13.27 9.82
C ASP A 505 -23.56 12.40 8.61
N ASP A 506 -22.34 12.48 8.12
CA ASP A 506 -21.86 11.63 7.04
C ASP A 506 -21.56 10.23 7.60
N LEU A 507 -22.26 9.22 7.09
CA LEU A 507 -22.11 7.83 7.49
C LEU A 507 -20.92 7.14 6.82
N GLY A 508 -20.17 7.86 5.99
CA GLY A 508 -19.06 7.30 5.23
C GLY A 508 -19.48 6.64 3.93
N GLN A 509 -18.61 5.80 3.41
CA GLN A 509 -18.78 5.12 2.12
C GLN A 509 -18.38 3.67 2.22
N VAL A 510 -18.90 2.85 1.34
CA VAL A 510 -18.45 1.47 1.19
C VAL A 510 -17.82 1.29 -0.18
N LYS A 511 -16.56 0.87 -0.20
CA LYS A 511 -15.89 0.35 -1.37
C LYS A 511 -16.14 -1.14 -1.41
N LEU A 512 -16.87 -1.62 -2.42
CA LEU A 512 -17.24 -3.02 -2.50
C LEU A 512 -17.00 -3.59 -3.89
N THR A 513 -16.67 -4.87 -3.94
CA THR A 513 -16.51 -5.62 -5.17
C THR A 513 -17.86 -5.88 -5.83
N VAL A 514 -18.07 -5.29 -7.02
CA VAL A 514 -19.33 -5.36 -7.78
C VAL A 514 -19.22 -6.21 -9.05
N ALA A 515 -17.99 -6.42 -9.54
CA ALA A 515 -17.76 -7.12 -10.80
C ALA A 515 -16.39 -7.83 -10.79
N LYS A 516 -16.21 -8.72 -11.76
CA LYS A 516 -14.91 -9.29 -12.14
C LYS A 516 -14.53 -8.80 -13.53
N PHE A 517 -13.25 -8.69 -13.80
CA PHE A 517 -12.78 -8.41 -15.15
C PHE A 517 -11.97 -9.57 -15.73
N TYR A 518 -11.94 -9.63 -17.05
CA TYR A 518 -11.31 -10.68 -17.82
C TYR A 518 -10.57 -10.07 -19.00
N ARG A 519 -9.53 -10.76 -19.43
CA ARG A 519 -8.81 -10.48 -20.69
C ARG A 519 -9.78 -10.60 -21.87
N ILE A 520 -9.38 -10.08 -23.01
CA ILE A 520 -10.13 -10.28 -24.27
C ILE A 520 -10.13 -11.75 -24.69
N SER A 521 -9.13 -12.54 -24.29
CA SER A 521 -9.10 -14.01 -24.43
C SER A 521 -10.17 -14.73 -23.61
N GLY A 522 -10.83 -14.06 -22.66
CA GLY A 522 -11.80 -14.63 -21.73
C GLY A 522 -11.19 -15.19 -20.44
N GLU A 523 -9.88 -15.24 -20.31
CA GLU A 523 -9.19 -15.64 -19.10
C GLU A 523 -9.26 -14.54 -18.04
N SER A 524 -9.28 -14.91 -16.76
CA SER A 524 -9.22 -13.96 -15.65
C SER A 524 -7.79 -13.77 -15.17
N THR A 525 -7.42 -12.54 -14.79
CA THR A 525 -6.18 -12.28 -14.06
C THR A 525 -6.30 -12.72 -12.59
N GLN A 526 -7.52 -12.99 -12.09
CA GLN A 526 -7.76 -13.37 -10.69
C GLN A 526 -6.94 -14.61 -10.30
N HIS A 527 -6.09 -14.51 -9.30
CA HIS A 527 -5.07 -15.46 -8.83
C HIS A 527 -3.93 -15.72 -9.82
N LEU A 528 -4.18 -15.64 -11.12
CA LEU A 528 -3.21 -16.01 -12.14
C LEU A 528 -2.24 -14.87 -12.49
N GLY A 529 -2.74 -13.64 -12.45
CA GLY A 529 -1.99 -12.47 -12.90
C GLY A 529 -1.70 -12.51 -14.40
N VAL A 530 -0.82 -11.62 -14.84
CA VAL A 530 -0.21 -11.66 -16.16
C VAL A 530 1.18 -12.27 -16.05
N THR A 531 1.41 -13.36 -16.76
CA THR A 531 2.73 -13.99 -16.84
C THR A 531 3.56 -13.27 -17.90
N PRO A 532 4.74 -12.71 -17.55
CA PRO A 532 5.60 -12.03 -18.51
C PRO A 532 6.09 -12.95 -19.65
N ASP A 533 6.29 -12.35 -20.82
CA ASP A 533 6.91 -13.03 -21.97
C ASP A 533 8.39 -13.33 -21.69
N ILE A 534 9.07 -12.42 -20.98
CA ILE A 534 10.45 -12.60 -20.52
C ILE A 534 10.50 -12.38 -19.01
N ILE A 535 10.81 -13.45 -18.28
CA ILE A 535 10.79 -13.46 -16.82
C ILE A 535 12.13 -13.00 -16.28
N PHE A 536 12.09 -12.00 -15.39
CA PHE A 536 13.25 -11.53 -14.63
C PHE A 536 13.30 -12.18 -13.23
N PRO A 537 14.49 -12.33 -12.67
CA PRO A 537 14.63 -12.76 -11.28
C PRO A 537 13.99 -11.73 -10.35
N SER A 538 13.34 -12.20 -9.29
CA SER A 538 12.63 -11.35 -8.33
C SER A 538 12.92 -11.79 -6.91
N PHE A 539 13.11 -10.82 -6.01
CA PHE A 539 13.19 -11.04 -4.57
C PHE A 539 11.80 -11.21 -3.92
N ILE A 540 10.75 -10.73 -4.57
CA ILE A 540 9.39 -10.75 -4.03
C ILE A 540 8.89 -12.19 -3.94
N ASP A 541 8.46 -12.60 -2.74
CA ASP A 541 7.92 -13.93 -2.51
C ASP A 541 6.47 -14.03 -2.96
N SER A 542 6.22 -14.84 -3.98
CA SER A 542 4.87 -15.07 -4.49
C SER A 542 3.96 -15.86 -3.53
N LYS A 543 4.52 -16.45 -2.47
CA LYS A 543 3.75 -17.11 -1.41
C LYS A 543 3.21 -16.14 -0.36
N VAL A 544 3.78 -14.92 -0.30
CA VAL A 544 3.41 -13.89 0.67
C VAL A 544 2.68 -12.74 -0.01
N VAL A 545 3.03 -12.43 -1.26
CA VAL A 545 2.45 -11.32 -2.02
C VAL A 545 1.65 -11.87 -3.19
N GLY A 546 0.39 -11.48 -3.30
CA GLY A 546 -0.50 -11.81 -4.41
C GLY A 546 -1.91 -12.09 -3.96
N GLU A 547 -2.85 -12.02 -4.89
CA GLU A 547 -4.29 -12.25 -4.66
C GLU A 547 -4.57 -13.66 -4.14
N ASP A 548 -3.79 -14.63 -4.61
CA ASP A 548 -3.86 -16.04 -4.24
C ASP A 548 -3.43 -16.31 -2.78
N THR A 549 -2.88 -15.32 -2.07
CA THR A 549 -2.53 -15.41 -0.65
C THR A 549 -3.70 -15.09 0.29
N TYR A 550 -4.76 -14.47 -0.22
CA TYR A 550 -5.93 -14.10 0.58
C TYR A 550 -6.99 -15.21 0.59
N THR A 551 -7.36 -15.68 1.76
CA THR A 551 -8.37 -16.75 1.94
C THR A 551 -9.76 -16.35 1.49
N SER A 552 -10.11 -15.04 1.55
CA SER A 552 -11.42 -14.52 1.11
C SER A 552 -11.47 -14.10 -0.35
N SER A 553 -10.37 -14.21 -1.11
CA SER A 553 -10.32 -13.79 -2.51
C SER A 553 -11.31 -14.59 -3.37
N LEU A 554 -11.87 -13.94 -4.39
CA LEU A 554 -12.77 -14.57 -5.34
C LEU A 554 -12.01 -15.58 -6.20
N ARG A 555 -12.64 -16.71 -6.51
CA ARG A 555 -12.03 -17.74 -7.36
C ARG A 555 -11.84 -17.25 -8.80
N SER A 556 -10.78 -17.70 -9.46
CA SER A 556 -10.59 -17.52 -10.90
C SER A 556 -11.62 -18.34 -11.68
N ASP A 557 -12.11 -17.79 -12.77
CA ASP A 557 -12.98 -18.45 -13.75
C ASP A 557 -12.70 -17.89 -15.16
N VAL A 558 -13.37 -18.41 -16.15
CA VAL A 558 -13.18 -18.07 -17.58
C VAL A 558 -14.53 -17.74 -18.19
N ILE A 559 -14.55 -16.81 -19.13
CA ILE A 559 -15.72 -16.44 -19.94
C ILE A 559 -15.40 -16.58 -21.43
N SER A 560 -16.40 -16.37 -22.28
CA SER A 560 -16.20 -16.42 -23.74
C SER A 560 -15.24 -15.32 -24.21
N PRO A 561 -14.29 -15.62 -25.10
CA PRO A 561 -13.39 -14.63 -25.66
C PRO A 561 -14.12 -13.63 -26.57
N VAL A 562 -13.58 -12.42 -26.65
CA VAL A 562 -13.99 -11.41 -27.63
C VAL A 562 -12.97 -11.38 -28.76
N ARG A 563 -13.43 -11.40 -30.00
CA ARG A 563 -12.54 -11.33 -31.16
C ARG A 563 -11.88 -9.96 -31.27
N ASN A 564 -10.58 -9.97 -31.49
CA ASN A 564 -9.78 -8.83 -31.91
C ASN A 564 -9.57 -8.96 -33.44
N SER A 565 -9.78 -7.87 -34.16
CA SER A 565 -9.59 -7.82 -35.63
C SER A 565 -8.18 -7.39 -36.04
N GLU A 566 -7.37 -6.90 -35.09
CA GLU A 566 -6.03 -6.38 -35.37
C GLU A 566 -4.99 -7.51 -35.53
N PRO A 567 -4.08 -7.39 -36.50
CA PRO A 567 -3.01 -8.37 -36.66
C PRO A 567 -2.00 -8.27 -35.49
N THR A 568 -1.63 -9.44 -34.97
CA THR A 568 -0.57 -9.56 -33.96
C THR A 568 0.78 -9.06 -34.53
N ARG A 569 1.38 -8.07 -33.89
CA ARG A 569 2.66 -7.49 -34.32
C ARG A 569 3.87 -8.33 -33.90
N LEU A 570 3.83 -8.87 -32.67
CA LEU A 570 4.85 -9.75 -32.12
C LEU A 570 4.32 -11.18 -32.07
N THR A 571 4.91 -12.03 -32.89
CA THR A 571 4.57 -13.45 -32.95
C THR A 571 5.28 -14.23 -31.84
N VAL A 572 4.87 -15.46 -31.60
CA VAL A 572 5.55 -16.39 -30.68
C VAL A 572 7.02 -16.55 -31.05
N ASP A 573 7.34 -16.59 -32.34
CA ASP A 573 8.73 -16.71 -32.83
C ASP A 573 9.54 -15.46 -32.48
N SER A 574 8.95 -14.27 -32.61
CA SER A 574 9.58 -13.02 -32.21
C SER A 574 9.89 -13.02 -30.71
N ILE A 575 8.94 -13.43 -29.87
CA ILE A 575 9.12 -13.55 -28.42
C ILE A 575 10.22 -14.57 -28.07
N ASN A 576 10.24 -15.71 -28.73
CA ASN A 576 11.29 -16.73 -28.54
C ASN A 576 12.68 -16.22 -28.96
N ALA A 577 12.77 -15.45 -30.05
CA ALA A 577 14.01 -14.82 -30.47
C ALA A 577 14.52 -13.79 -29.45
N LEU A 578 13.62 -12.96 -28.89
CA LEU A 578 13.95 -12.02 -27.83
C LEU A 578 14.41 -12.72 -26.55
N ARG A 579 13.69 -13.77 -26.14
CA ARG A 579 14.07 -14.61 -24.99
C ARG A 579 15.44 -15.26 -25.15
N LYS A 580 15.76 -15.73 -26.35
CA LYS A 580 17.07 -16.29 -26.66
C LYS A 580 18.18 -15.25 -26.51
N ARG A 581 18.01 -14.05 -27.09
CA ARG A 581 18.99 -12.96 -26.97
C ARG A 581 19.18 -12.50 -25.53
N TYR A 582 18.11 -12.37 -24.78
CA TYR A 582 18.16 -12.08 -23.34
C TYR A 582 19.00 -13.12 -22.59
N ASN A 583 18.73 -14.42 -22.80
CA ASN A 583 19.47 -15.50 -22.16
C ASN A 583 20.97 -15.54 -22.59
N GLU A 584 21.29 -15.11 -23.79
CA GLU A 584 22.68 -15.00 -24.27
C GLU A 584 23.41 -13.86 -23.55
N ARG A 585 22.77 -12.69 -23.39
CA ARG A 585 23.33 -11.57 -22.60
C ARG A 585 23.58 -11.95 -21.15
N LEU A 586 22.66 -12.65 -20.52
CA LEU A 586 22.82 -13.10 -19.13
C LEU A 586 24.06 -13.99 -18.90
N LYS A 587 24.46 -14.79 -19.90
CA LYS A 587 25.66 -15.65 -19.79
C LYS A 587 26.96 -14.85 -19.78
N THR A 588 26.97 -13.67 -20.33
CA THR A 588 28.15 -12.81 -20.50
C THR A 588 28.21 -11.65 -19.51
N ASP A 589 27.09 -11.27 -18.91
CA ASP A 589 27.01 -10.19 -17.91
C ASP A 589 27.33 -10.75 -16.50
N SER A 590 28.58 -10.53 -16.06
CA SER A 590 29.04 -10.96 -14.75
C SER A 590 28.33 -10.24 -13.59
N LEU A 591 27.91 -8.98 -13.79
CA LEU A 591 27.20 -8.19 -12.79
C LEU A 591 25.80 -8.76 -12.57
N TYR A 592 25.10 -9.10 -13.67
CA TYR A 592 23.78 -9.70 -13.59
C TYR A 592 23.84 -11.12 -12.99
N ALA A 593 24.84 -11.92 -13.35
CA ALA A 593 25.04 -13.25 -12.76
C ALA A 593 25.25 -13.17 -11.23
N ARG A 594 26.01 -12.18 -10.78
CA ARG A 594 26.23 -11.89 -9.36
C ARG A 594 24.91 -11.46 -8.69
N TYR A 595 24.16 -10.54 -9.30
CA TYR A 595 22.85 -10.11 -8.81
C TYR A 595 21.91 -11.31 -8.57
N VAL A 596 21.82 -12.24 -9.52
CA VAL A 596 21.00 -13.46 -9.38
C VAL A 596 21.49 -14.36 -8.24
N SER A 597 22.81 -14.53 -8.08
CA SER A 597 23.41 -15.29 -6.98
C SER A 597 23.06 -14.67 -5.63
N ASP A 598 23.20 -13.36 -5.52
CA ASP A 598 22.93 -12.60 -4.30
C ASP A 598 21.46 -12.65 -3.92
N LEU A 599 20.54 -12.51 -4.89
CA LEU A 599 19.11 -12.71 -4.67
C LEU A 599 18.78 -14.09 -4.10
N ASN A 600 19.41 -15.15 -4.59
CA ASN A 600 19.17 -16.50 -4.07
C ASN A 600 19.66 -16.65 -2.63
N THR A 601 20.78 -16.01 -2.30
CA THR A 601 21.30 -15.98 -0.94
C THR A 601 20.36 -15.21 0.00
N LEU A 602 19.90 -14.01 -0.41
CA LEU A 602 18.92 -13.22 0.37
C LEU A 602 17.61 -13.98 0.59
N LYS A 603 17.12 -14.72 -0.41
CA LYS A 603 15.94 -15.58 -0.24
C LYS A 603 16.15 -16.61 0.88
N SER A 604 17.34 -17.23 0.98
CA SER A 604 17.62 -18.20 2.02
C SER A 604 17.60 -17.61 3.43
N PHE A 605 17.98 -16.32 3.58
CA PHE A 605 17.86 -15.60 4.86
C PHE A 605 16.42 -15.23 5.17
N ARG A 606 15.69 -14.70 4.19
CA ARG A 606 14.26 -14.34 4.34
C ARG A 606 13.42 -15.54 4.79
N ASP A 607 13.74 -16.72 4.29
CA ASP A 607 12.99 -17.94 4.57
C ASP A 607 13.33 -18.54 5.94
N LYS A 608 14.29 -17.97 6.69
CA LYS A 608 14.55 -18.37 8.08
C LYS A 608 13.31 -18.08 8.94
N GLU A 609 12.86 -19.08 9.66
CA GLU A 609 11.73 -18.96 10.60
C GLU A 609 12.19 -18.63 12.01
N VAL A 610 13.40 -19.05 12.34
CA VAL A 610 13.99 -18.91 13.68
C VAL A 610 15.35 -18.23 13.54
N ILE A 611 15.61 -17.25 14.40
CA ILE A 611 16.89 -16.55 14.46
C ILE A 611 17.58 -16.83 15.79
N SER A 612 18.92 -16.98 15.77
CA SER A 612 19.73 -17.11 16.97
C SER A 612 19.81 -15.78 17.72
N LEU A 613 19.62 -15.81 19.04
CA LEU A 613 19.88 -14.68 19.93
C LEU A 613 21.29 -14.73 20.55
N TYR A 614 22.09 -15.74 20.19
CA TYR A 614 23.50 -15.78 20.49
C TYR A 614 24.23 -14.77 19.60
N GLU A 615 24.82 -13.77 20.22
CA GLU A 615 25.33 -12.58 19.54
C GLU A 615 26.33 -12.85 18.40
N PRO A 616 27.30 -13.79 18.52
CA PRO A 616 28.21 -14.09 17.41
C PRO A 616 27.50 -14.63 16.15
N ASP A 617 26.48 -15.49 16.32
CA ASP A 617 25.72 -16.05 15.22
C ASP A 617 24.86 -14.94 14.56
N PHE A 618 24.21 -14.13 15.39
CA PHE A 618 23.38 -13.00 14.92
C PHE A 618 24.21 -12.00 14.11
N LYS A 619 25.39 -11.63 14.63
CA LYS A 619 26.30 -10.71 13.95
C LYS A 619 26.75 -11.27 12.60
N ALA A 620 27.14 -12.56 12.55
CA ALA A 620 27.57 -13.19 11.30
C ALA A 620 26.46 -13.22 10.23
N ASP A 621 25.20 -13.43 10.62
CA ASP A 621 24.05 -13.37 9.72
C ASP A 621 23.81 -11.94 9.24
N THR A 622 23.86 -10.96 10.15
CA THR A 622 23.64 -9.54 9.81
C THR A 622 24.75 -8.99 8.90
N ASP A 623 26.03 -9.26 9.20
CA ASP A 623 27.15 -8.83 8.37
C ASP A 623 27.02 -9.34 6.92
N ARG A 624 26.49 -10.55 6.73
CA ARG A 624 26.21 -11.10 5.39
C ARG A 624 25.11 -10.32 4.67
N ILE A 625 23.98 -10.05 5.36
CA ILE A 625 22.86 -9.30 4.77
C ILE A 625 23.30 -7.88 4.39
N GLN A 626 23.97 -7.19 5.31
CA GLN A 626 24.48 -5.83 5.06
C GLN A 626 25.49 -5.78 3.91
N GLY A 627 26.33 -6.82 3.78
CA GLY A 627 27.26 -6.93 2.66
C GLY A 627 26.53 -6.96 1.30
N PHE A 628 25.35 -7.59 1.23
CA PHE A 628 24.52 -7.59 0.03
C PHE A 628 23.82 -6.23 -0.17
N GLU A 629 23.21 -5.66 0.89
CA GLU A 629 22.51 -4.38 0.81
C GLU A 629 23.46 -3.24 0.41
N ALA A 630 24.62 -3.16 1.03
CA ALA A 630 25.64 -2.16 0.71
C ALA A 630 26.12 -2.25 -0.74
N GLN A 631 25.98 -3.39 -1.37
CA GLN A 631 26.36 -3.58 -2.77
C GLN A 631 25.26 -3.18 -3.75
N TRP A 632 23.98 -3.37 -3.40
CA TRP A 632 22.86 -3.20 -4.35
C TRP A 632 21.95 -2.00 -4.06
N ASN A 633 22.12 -1.31 -2.92
CA ASN A 633 21.31 -0.15 -2.52
C ASN A 633 22.07 1.19 -2.65
N LYS A 634 23.13 1.26 -3.44
CA LYS A 634 23.79 2.53 -3.72
C LYS A 634 22.90 3.36 -4.64
N GLU A 635 22.59 4.60 -4.24
CA GLU A 635 21.77 5.54 -5.01
C GLU A 635 22.31 5.79 -6.44
N ASP A 636 23.60 5.53 -6.68
CA ASP A 636 24.27 5.73 -7.95
C ASP A 636 24.38 4.45 -8.82
N GLU A 637 23.87 3.29 -8.39
CA GLU A 637 23.92 2.08 -9.20
C GLU A 637 22.74 2.01 -10.18
N PRO A 638 22.99 1.68 -11.45
CA PRO A 638 21.94 1.59 -12.45
C PRO A 638 20.98 0.44 -12.11
N ASP A 639 19.68 0.69 -12.25
CA ASP A 639 18.63 -0.35 -12.18
C ASP A 639 18.91 -1.42 -13.25
N LEU A 640 19.48 -2.55 -12.84
CA LEU A 640 19.85 -3.65 -13.73
C LEU A 640 18.68 -4.20 -14.51
N LEU A 641 17.49 -4.26 -13.87
CA LEU A 641 16.30 -4.75 -14.55
C LEU A 641 15.81 -3.76 -15.61
N LEU A 642 15.92 -2.47 -15.33
CA LEU A 642 15.62 -1.42 -16.31
C LEU A 642 16.62 -1.43 -17.46
N LYS A 643 17.91 -1.60 -17.16
CA LYS A 643 18.98 -1.74 -18.18
C LYS A 643 18.73 -2.93 -19.11
N GLU A 644 18.37 -4.10 -18.56
CA GLU A 644 18.02 -5.27 -19.36
C GLU A 644 16.72 -5.07 -20.14
N SER A 645 15.76 -4.35 -19.59
CA SER A 645 14.56 -3.94 -20.30
C SER A 645 14.89 -3.10 -21.54
N ALA A 646 15.83 -2.17 -21.41
CA ALA A 646 16.32 -1.36 -22.53
C ALA A 646 16.99 -2.22 -23.60
N GLY A 647 17.77 -3.23 -23.20
CA GLY A 647 18.36 -4.20 -24.12
C GLY A 647 17.30 -4.97 -24.93
N ILE A 648 16.21 -5.39 -24.28
CA ILE A 648 15.08 -6.08 -24.94
C ILE A 648 14.39 -5.14 -25.93
N VAL A 649 14.11 -3.88 -25.55
CA VAL A 649 13.50 -2.90 -26.46
C VAL A 649 14.41 -2.59 -27.65
N ALA A 650 15.71 -2.50 -27.43
CA ALA A 650 16.70 -2.36 -28.50
C ALA A 650 16.68 -3.56 -29.46
N ASP A 651 16.53 -4.78 -28.95
CA ASP A 651 16.38 -5.99 -29.77
C ASP A 651 15.08 -5.98 -30.60
N ILE A 652 13.96 -5.49 -30.06
CA ILE A 652 12.70 -5.31 -30.80
C ILE A 652 12.92 -4.34 -31.96
N ALA A 653 13.59 -3.22 -31.72
CA ALA A 653 13.89 -2.24 -32.74
C ALA A 653 14.75 -2.83 -33.88
N ASP A 654 15.72 -3.70 -33.55
CA ASP A 654 16.56 -4.37 -34.53
C ASP A 654 15.85 -5.46 -35.35
N LEU A 655 14.98 -6.23 -34.68
CA LEU A 655 14.16 -7.23 -35.38
C LEU A 655 13.21 -6.57 -36.38
N SER A 656 12.64 -5.44 -36.00
CA SER A 656 11.75 -4.66 -36.86
C SER A 656 12.44 -4.12 -38.10
N LYS A 657 13.68 -3.63 -37.96
CA LYS A 657 14.50 -3.17 -39.12
C LYS A 657 14.87 -4.31 -40.06
N LYS A 658 15.15 -5.51 -39.53
CA LYS A 658 15.52 -6.69 -40.37
C LYS A 658 14.32 -7.24 -41.15
N SER A 659 13.12 -7.21 -40.61
CA SER A 659 11.89 -7.60 -41.30
C SER A 659 11.64 -6.76 -42.58
N LEU A 660 12.03 -5.51 -42.58
CA LEU A 660 11.95 -4.61 -43.72
C LEU A 660 12.97 -4.92 -44.84
N ILE A 661 14.11 -5.55 -44.50
CA ILE A 661 15.18 -5.85 -45.45
C ILE A 661 14.92 -7.15 -46.23
N VAL A 662 14.08 -8.06 -45.69
CA VAL A 662 13.85 -9.40 -46.28
C VAL A 662 12.60 -9.44 -47.20
N GLY A 663 12.03 -8.30 -47.60
CA GLY A 663 10.99 -8.25 -48.62
C GLY A 663 9.60 -8.76 -48.19
N GLY A 664 9.34 -8.86 -46.89
CA GLY A 664 8.02 -9.00 -46.32
C GLY A 664 7.27 -7.65 -46.33
N GLU A 665 5.95 -7.68 -46.52
CA GLU A 665 5.11 -6.49 -46.41
C GLU A 665 5.50 -5.65 -45.21
N ALA A 666 5.67 -4.34 -45.43
CA ALA A 666 6.12 -3.40 -44.41
C ALA A 666 5.29 -3.60 -43.12
N ALA A 667 5.99 -3.77 -42.00
CA ALA A 667 5.30 -3.84 -40.71
C ALA A 667 4.36 -2.63 -40.55
N PRO A 668 3.11 -2.77 -40.07
CA PRO A 668 2.06 -1.75 -40.13
C PRO A 668 2.42 -0.39 -39.53
N TRP A 669 3.47 -0.31 -38.72
CA TRP A 669 3.93 0.94 -38.08
C TRP A 669 4.62 1.97 -39.01
N GLN A 670 4.96 1.62 -40.26
CA GLN A 670 5.66 2.57 -41.14
C GLN A 670 4.80 3.20 -42.24
N THR A 671 3.54 2.81 -42.43
CA THR A 671 2.74 3.22 -43.57
C THR A 671 1.77 4.37 -43.37
N ARG A 672 1.76 5.04 -42.24
CA ARG A 672 0.93 6.24 -42.06
C ARG A 672 1.74 7.50 -41.71
N ARG A 673 2.64 7.91 -42.67
CA ARG A 673 3.03 9.31 -42.77
C ARG A 673 2.14 9.96 -43.86
N LYS A 674 1.08 10.61 -43.40
CA LYS A 674 0.51 11.80 -44.08
C LYS A 674 -0.10 12.69 -43.03
#